data_df1c5220414125898c867bf6a9bb6447
#
_entry.id   df1c5220414125898c867bf6a9bb6447
#
_cell.length_a   1.000
_cell.length_b   1.000
_cell.length_c   1.000
_cell.angle_alpha   90.00
_cell.angle_beta   90.00
_cell.angle_gamma   90.00
#
_symmetry.space_group_name_H-M   'P 1'
#
loop_
_entity.id
_entity.type
_entity.pdbx_description
1 polymer ?
#
loop_
_entity_poly.entity_id
_entity_poly.type
_entity_poly.pdbx_seq_one_letter_code
_entity_poly.pdbx_strand_id
1 'polypeptide(L)'
;KLKDYNKNANYKRWNYRMNVDFDVTKTTMVTVGVSGWLSTQNDPGLGSDALWKSVMGQTPINMPVIFSNGRIPAAGTSERTNPWVIATQTGYYEEWQNVIQTNATLDQKLDFITKGLKFTGRFGFDTYNNNYRNHKQWPEQLQAERQRDSNGEIVFKKVAEKQLMFHESSASGNRRQFLEAILQYDRRFGDHSVGGTLKYTQDEYVNTQSTAGYDWLPNRHMGLAGRITYGWKYRYMVDFNFGYNGSENFAPGNQFGFFPAYSVAWNIAEEPIIKKNLKWMNMFKLRYSYGKVGSDNIGTRFPYLELFESRNPYNWGDYNTPNVDNGQIYKQISSSGVTWEIATKHDIGVDFSLWDDRFTGTVDYFHETRDGIFMQRQSLPGTLGLSYLTPSANVGKVRSTGFDGNVAFKQDIGNVSLTVRGNFTYSNNKILAADEANSAYPYIRDTGYRVNQAKGLIALGLFKDYDHIRNSPQQTEWGTVMPGDIKYKDVNSDGVINDSDRVPIGSTTRPNLIYGFGMSATWKGFDVNLHFQGAGKSSFFIDGFGVRPFSGGDWGNILTDVVGNYWSLGTNENPDAKYPRLTWQNNSNNNRESTYWLRDGSYLRLKTVEVGYTLPKNISRAILMNNVRIFFIGTNLLTFSKFKLWDPEMGSSNGQQYPLSKMLTLGLTVNI
;
A
#
# COMPACT_ATOMS: atom_id res chain seq x y z
N LYS A 1 -13.94 23.55 16.79
CA LYS A 1 -13.06 24.73 16.71
C LYS A 1 -11.89 24.51 17.63
N LEU A 2 -10.67 24.57 17.10
CA LEU A 2 -9.46 24.64 17.90
C LEU A 2 -9.46 26.01 18.58
N LYS A 3 -9.52 26.01 19.90
CA LYS A 3 -9.67 27.24 20.68
C LYS A 3 -8.37 28.06 20.55
N ASP A 4 -8.50 29.30 20.12
CA ASP A 4 -7.46 30.35 20.09
C ASP A 4 -6.25 30.09 19.16
N TYR A 5 -6.27 29.00 18.38
CA TYR A 5 -5.22 28.68 17.40
C TYR A 5 -5.79 28.61 15.98
N ASN A 6 -5.08 27.92 15.12
CA ASN A 6 -5.57 27.57 13.82
C ASN A 6 -6.87 26.77 13.97
N LYS A 7 -7.98 27.43 13.73
CA LYS A 7 -9.32 27.02 14.23
C LYS A 7 -9.96 25.88 13.46
N ASN A 8 -9.34 25.45 12.35
CA ASN A 8 -9.94 24.47 11.46
C ASN A 8 -8.87 23.47 10.99
N ALA A 9 -9.05 22.21 11.30
CA ALA A 9 -8.39 21.15 10.57
C ALA A 9 -8.77 21.33 9.08
N ASN A 10 -7.80 21.56 8.22
CA ASN A 10 -8.03 21.77 6.81
C ASN A 10 -6.85 21.34 5.96
N TYR A 11 -7.15 21.05 4.72
CA TYR A 11 -6.17 20.77 3.68
C TYR A 11 -6.47 21.65 2.48
N LYS A 12 -5.44 22.32 1.97
CA LYS A 12 -5.50 23.14 0.76
C LYS A 12 -4.38 22.72 -0.17
N ARG A 13 -4.68 22.63 -1.46
CA ARG A 13 -3.67 22.31 -2.46
C ARG A 13 -3.89 23.15 -3.73
N TRP A 14 -2.81 23.72 -4.22
CA TRP A 14 -2.74 24.43 -5.48
C TRP A 14 -1.84 23.65 -6.43
N ASN A 15 -2.35 23.34 -7.62
CA ASN A 15 -1.56 22.71 -8.67
C ASN A 15 -1.37 23.70 -9.79
N TYR A 16 -0.18 23.71 -10.38
CA TYR A 16 0.14 24.52 -11.54
C TYR A 16 0.88 23.69 -12.58
N ARG A 17 0.67 24.02 -13.85
CA ARG A 17 1.37 23.44 -14.97
C ARG A 17 1.44 24.45 -16.09
N MET A 18 2.64 24.60 -16.67
CA MET A 18 2.92 25.38 -17.84
C MET A 18 3.82 24.56 -18.77
N ASN A 19 3.45 24.45 -20.03
CA ASN A 19 4.29 23.89 -21.07
C ASN A 19 4.37 24.91 -22.20
N VAL A 20 5.57 25.10 -22.72
CA VAL A 20 5.81 26.02 -23.83
C VAL A 20 6.64 25.30 -24.87
N ASP A 21 6.12 25.22 -26.08
CA ASP A 21 6.77 24.62 -27.23
C ASP A 21 7.32 25.72 -28.14
N PHE A 22 8.58 25.60 -28.50
CA PHE A 22 9.29 26.53 -29.38
C PHE A 22 9.75 25.77 -30.63
N ASP A 23 9.21 26.11 -31.79
CA ASP A 23 9.74 25.70 -33.08
C ASP A 23 10.98 26.55 -33.43
N VAL A 24 12.16 26.07 -33.00
CA VAL A 24 13.44 26.76 -33.26
C VAL A 24 13.77 26.72 -34.74
N THR A 25 13.49 25.60 -35.40
CA THR A 25 13.55 25.40 -36.83
C THR A 25 12.41 24.49 -37.29
N LYS A 26 12.24 24.30 -38.60
CA LYS A 26 11.25 23.33 -39.14
C LYS A 26 11.49 21.88 -38.68
N THR A 27 12.68 21.58 -38.19
CA THR A 27 13.08 20.23 -37.77
C THR A 27 13.44 20.15 -36.28
N THR A 28 13.53 21.28 -35.59
CA THR A 28 13.96 21.38 -34.20
C THR A 28 12.88 22.02 -33.36
N MET A 29 12.38 21.29 -32.36
CA MET A 29 11.43 21.77 -31.37
C MET A 29 12.06 21.70 -29.96
N VAL A 30 11.88 22.73 -29.16
CA VAL A 30 12.25 22.76 -27.76
C VAL A 30 10.97 22.93 -26.94
N THR A 31 10.73 22.00 -26.03
CA THR A 31 9.63 22.07 -25.07
C THR A 31 10.18 22.34 -23.68
N VAL A 32 9.70 23.37 -23.02
CA VAL A 32 10.00 23.65 -21.62
C VAL A 32 8.74 23.51 -20.79
N GLY A 33 8.79 22.64 -19.81
CA GLY A 33 7.68 22.36 -18.90
C GLY A 33 8.02 22.70 -17.46
N VAL A 34 7.10 23.35 -16.77
CA VAL A 34 7.15 23.57 -15.33
C VAL A 34 5.82 23.13 -14.75
N SER A 35 5.86 22.24 -13.78
CA SER A 35 4.66 21.79 -13.06
C SER A 35 4.96 21.59 -11.60
N GLY A 36 3.92 21.60 -10.80
CA GLY A 36 4.08 21.34 -9.38
C GLY A 36 2.81 21.58 -8.60
N TRP A 37 2.98 21.50 -7.30
CA TRP A 37 1.91 21.81 -6.38
C TRP A 37 2.45 22.34 -5.05
N LEU A 38 1.61 23.08 -4.38
CA LEU A 38 1.80 23.58 -3.04
C LEU A 38 0.61 23.10 -2.20
N SER A 39 0.86 22.45 -1.08
CA SER A 39 -0.20 22.10 -0.13
C SER A 39 0.11 22.64 1.26
N THR A 40 -0.96 22.97 1.97
CA THR A 40 -0.94 23.28 3.39
C THR A 40 -1.96 22.43 4.10
N GLN A 41 -1.57 21.86 5.24
CA GLN A 41 -2.41 21.05 6.09
C GLN A 41 -2.34 21.57 7.52
N ASN A 42 -3.50 21.67 8.17
CA ASN A 42 -3.61 21.99 9.58
C ASN A 42 -4.35 20.88 10.29
N ASP A 43 -3.78 20.37 11.36
CA ASP A 43 -4.35 19.33 12.21
C ASP A 43 -4.23 19.70 13.70
N PRO A 44 -4.94 19.03 14.62
CA PRO A 44 -4.66 19.08 16.03
C PRO A 44 -3.22 18.69 16.34
N GLY A 45 -2.65 19.18 17.43
CA GLY A 45 -1.23 18.98 17.79
C GLY A 45 -0.77 17.51 17.88
N LEU A 46 -1.67 16.55 18.09
CA LEU A 46 -1.39 15.11 18.07
C LEU A 46 -1.86 14.38 16.80
N GLY A 47 -2.51 15.10 15.87
CA GLY A 47 -3.00 14.53 14.63
C GLY A 47 -4.32 13.75 14.74
N SER A 48 -4.88 13.39 13.58
CA SER A 48 -6.18 12.73 13.47
C SER A 48 -6.17 11.26 13.93
N ASP A 49 -5.07 10.54 13.73
CA ASP A 49 -4.96 9.13 14.12
C ASP A 49 -4.99 8.96 15.64
N ALA A 50 -4.30 9.84 16.39
CA ALA A 50 -4.37 9.85 17.85
C ALA A 50 -5.78 10.13 18.35
N LEU A 51 -6.50 11.03 17.68
CA LEU A 51 -7.90 11.32 17.99
C LEU A 51 -8.79 10.07 17.79
N TRP A 52 -8.69 9.40 16.63
CA TRP A 52 -9.47 8.19 16.37
C TRP A 52 -9.16 7.05 17.33
N LYS A 53 -7.88 6.81 17.61
CA LYS A 53 -7.45 5.83 18.61
C LYS A 53 -8.07 6.13 19.98
N SER A 54 -8.06 7.39 20.39
CA SER A 54 -8.64 7.81 21.66
C SER A 54 -10.17 7.67 21.70
N VAL A 55 -10.87 8.08 20.62
CA VAL A 55 -12.33 7.90 20.51
C VAL A 55 -12.73 6.43 20.60
N MET A 56 -11.99 5.55 19.96
CA MET A 56 -12.25 4.09 20.01
C MET A 56 -11.86 3.46 21.34
N GLY A 57 -10.96 4.09 22.08
CA GLY A 57 -10.46 3.60 23.37
C GLY A 57 -11.22 4.08 24.60
N GLN A 58 -12.09 5.08 24.49
CA GLN A 58 -12.79 5.68 25.63
C GLN A 58 -14.30 5.56 25.54
N THR A 59 -14.93 5.51 26.70
CA THR A 59 -16.40 5.62 26.82
C THR A 59 -16.78 6.90 27.56
N PRO A 60 -18.00 7.45 27.34
CA PRO A 60 -18.48 8.62 28.09
C PRO A 60 -18.56 8.42 29.60
N ILE A 61 -18.60 7.16 30.07
CA ILE A 61 -18.67 6.82 31.49
C ILE A 61 -17.30 6.95 32.16
N ASN A 62 -16.25 6.39 31.51
CA ASN A 62 -14.90 6.43 32.09
C ASN A 62 -14.16 7.73 31.79
N MET A 63 -14.57 8.43 30.73
CA MET A 63 -13.96 9.68 30.28
C MET A 63 -15.02 10.67 29.81
N PRO A 64 -15.65 11.44 30.74
CA PRO A 64 -16.50 12.54 30.33
C PRO A 64 -15.68 13.62 29.62
N VAL A 65 -16.30 14.41 28.76
CA VAL A 65 -15.64 15.47 28.00
C VAL A 65 -14.99 16.49 28.95
N ILE A 66 -15.74 16.91 29.94
CA ILE A 66 -15.35 17.87 30.97
C ILE A 66 -16.22 17.63 32.23
N PHE A 67 -15.68 17.81 33.43
CA PHE A 67 -16.46 17.76 34.65
C PHE A 67 -17.35 19.01 34.79
N SER A 68 -18.41 18.90 35.59
CA SER A 68 -19.35 20.00 35.86
C SER A 68 -18.72 21.28 36.35
N ASN A 69 -17.61 21.16 37.08
CA ASN A 69 -16.80 22.28 37.61
C ASN A 69 -15.77 22.84 36.61
N GLY A 70 -15.81 22.42 35.33
CA GLY A 70 -14.92 22.88 34.28
C GLY A 70 -13.55 22.21 34.26
N ARG A 71 -13.26 21.26 35.17
CA ARG A 71 -12.01 20.50 35.18
C ARG A 71 -11.98 19.45 34.07
N ILE A 72 -10.79 19.18 33.56
CA ILE A 72 -10.59 18.27 32.41
C ILE A 72 -10.24 16.88 32.95
N PRO A 73 -11.00 15.84 32.59
CA PRO A 73 -10.77 14.47 33.02
C PRO A 73 -9.58 13.81 32.32
N ALA A 74 -8.92 12.89 33.05
CA ALA A 74 -8.03 11.88 32.50
C ALA A 74 -8.51 10.49 32.93
N ALA A 75 -8.22 9.44 32.15
CA ALA A 75 -8.54 8.07 32.49
C ALA A 75 -7.29 7.33 32.99
N GLY A 76 -7.46 6.61 34.09
CA GLY A 76 -6.42 5.74 34.64
C GLY A 76 -5.08 6.44 34.81
N THR A 77 -4.03 5.81 34.32
CA THR A 77 -2.65 6.36 34.37
C THR A 77 -2.25 7.10 33.10
N SER A 78 -3.10 7.13 32.07
CA SER A 78 -2.78 7.75 30.79
C SER A 78 -3.45 9.12 30.69
N GLU A 79 -2.66 10.17 30.84
CA GLU A 79 -3.11 11.55 30.77
C GLU A 79 -3.56 12.00 29.38
N ARG A 80 -3.10 11.28 28.33
CA ARG A 80 -3.27 11.71 26.93
C ARG A 80 -4.37 11.01 26.18
N THR A 81 -5.46 10.68 26.84
CA THR A 81 -6.50 9.82 26.27
C THR A 81 -7.86 10.49 26.08
N ASN A 82 -8.05 11.70 26.62
CA ASN A 82 -9.29 12.44 26.43
C ASN A 82 -9.41 12.92 24.97
N PRO A 83 -10.36 12.38 24.17
CA PRO A 83 -10.51 12.75 22.75
C PRO A 83 -10.79 14.24 22.55
N TRP A 84 -11.56 14.86 23.46
CA TRP A 84 -11.84 16.30 23.40
C TRP A 84 -10.57 17.13 23.60
N VAL A 85 -9.68 16.71 24.51
CA VAL A 85 -8.37 17.36 24.70
C VAL A 85 -7.54 17.25 23.44
N ILE A 86 -7.47 16.05 22.83
CA ILE A 86 -6.72 15.85 21.61
C ILE A 86 -7.25 16.77 20.49
N ALA A 87 -8.57 16.86 20.35
CA ALA A 87 -9.18 17.67 19.30
C ALA A 87 -9.07 19.19 19.53
N THR A 88 -8.96 19.67 20.79
CA THR A 88 -9.17 21.10 21.07
C THR A 88 -8.13 21.77 21.95
N GLN A 89 -7.28 21.02 22.67
CA GLN A 89 -6.37 21.55 23.70
C GLN A 89 -4.89 21.25 23.48
N THR A 90 -4.55 20.44 22.46
CA THR A 90 -3.17 20.01 22.22
C THR A 90 -2.37 20.96 21.34
N GLY A 91 -2.92 22.12 21.00
CA GLY A 91 -2.30 23.05 20.06
C GLY A 91 -2.67 22.72 18.61
N TYR A 92 -1.72 22.94 17.71
CA TYR A 92 -1.95 22.69 16.27
C TYR A 92 -0.66 22.25 15.58
N TYR A 93 -0.84 21.45 14.53
CA TYR A 93 0.17 21.02 13.58
C TYR A 93 -0.08 21.71 12.24
N GLU A 94 0.92 22.38 11.71
CA GLU A 94 0.89 23.00 10.40
C GLU A 94 1.98 22.38 9.52
N GLU A 95 1.59 21.87 8.36
CA GLU A 95 2.49 21.29 7.38
C GLU A 95 2.37 22.04 6.06
N TRP A 96 3.51 22.34 5.48
CA TRP A 96 3.64 22.97 4.18
C TRP A 96 4.52 22.09 3.28
N GLN A 97 3.96 21.66 2.16
CA GLN A 97 4.66 20.83 1.17
C GLN A 97 4.69 21.53 -0.18
N ASN A 98 5.82 21.40 -0.87
CA ASN A 98 6.03 21.96 -2.19
C ASN A 98 6.75 20.97 -3.08
N VAL A 99 6.21 20.77 -4.30
CA VAL A 99 6.84 20.01 -5.38
C VAL A 99 7.00 20.93 -6.57
N ILE A 100 8.21 20.99 -7.12
CA ILE A 100 8.51 21.66 -8.38
C ILE A 100 9.17 20.65 -9.30
N GLN A 101 8.62 20.49 -10.49
CA GLN A 101 9.12 19.61 -11.53
C GLN A 101 9.36 20.46 -12.78
N THR A 102 10.60 20.45 -13.25
CA THR A 102 10.99 21.15 -14.45
C THR A 102 11.57 20.20 -15.47
N ASN A 103 11.22 20.37 -16.72
CA ASN A 103 11.77 19.61 -17.81
C ASN A 103 12.06 20.50 -19.02
N ALA A 104 13.15 20.20 -19.68
CA ALA A 104 13.48 20.73 -21.00
C ALA A 104 13.67 19.55 -21.95
N THR A 105 12.98 19.57 -23.08
CA THR A 105 13.06 18.53 -24.11
C THR A 105 13.46 19.18 -25.42
N LEU A 106 14.46 18.62 -26.08
CA LEU A 106 14.90 18.96 -27.43
C LEU A 106 14.50 17.82 -28.35
N ASP A 107 13.63 18.07 -29.29
CA ASP A 107 13.26 17.15 -30.37
C ASP A 107 13.86 17.61 -31.68
N GLN A 108 14.69 16.77 -32.28
CA GLN A 108 15.34 17.02 -33.56
C GLN A 108 14.95 15.94 -34.58
N LYS A 109 14.24 16.31 -35.64
CA LYS A 109 14.04 15.44 -36.79
C LYS A 109 15.34 15.36 -37.59
N LEU A 110 15.78 14.14 -37.88
CA LEU A 110 17.02 13.85 -38.60
C LEU A 110 16.72 13.25 -40.00
N ASP A 111 15.60 13.66 -40.61
CA ASP A 111 15.18 13.19 -41.91
C ASP A 111 16.21 13.50 -43.02
N PHE A 112 17.10 14.46 -42.80
CA PHE A 112 18.23 14.75 -43.69
C PHE A 112 19.30 13.66 -43.69
N ILE A 113 19.38 12.82 -42.66
CA ILE A 113 20.24 11.62 -42.61
C ILE A 113 19.45 10.45 -43.20
N THR A 114 18.28 10.17 -42.62
CA THR A 114 17.35 9.15 -43.12
C THR A 114 15.93 9.45 -42.66
N LYS A 115 14.95 9.27 -43.53
CA LYS A 115 13.54 9.53 -43.23
C LYS A 115 13.07 8.65 -42.06
N GLY A 116 12.43 9.28 -41.06
CA GLY A 116 11.91 8.62 -39.87
C GLY A 116 12.90 8.52 -38.72
N LEU A 117 14.09 9.13 -38.84
CA LEU A 117 15.05 9.23 -37.74
C LEU A 117 14.78 10.49 -36.93
N LYS A 118 14.75 10.35 -35.61
CA LYS A 118 14.52 11.42 -34.64
C LYS A 118 15.48 11.27 -33.46
N PHE A 119 16.02 12.39 -33.01
CA PHE A 119 16.74 12.48 -31.74
C PHE A 119 15.89 13.27 -30.75
N THR A 120 15.82 12.80 -29.50
CA THR A 120 15.20 13.49 -28.38
C THR A 120 16.19 13.55 -27.22
N GLY A 121 16.54 14.77 -26.79
CA GLY A 121 17.29 15.01 -25.55
C GLY A 121 16.35 15.56 -24.49
N ARG A 122 16.42 15.04 -23.27
CA ARG A 122 15.59 15.51 -22.16
C ARG A 122 16.42 15.73 -20.92
N PHE A 123 16.21 16.86 -20.27
CA PHE A 123 16.74 17.18 -18.96
C PHE A 123 15.58 17.47 -18.01
N GLY A 124 15.62 16.89 -16.81
CA GLY A 124 14.64 17.13 -15.75
C GLY A 124 15.32 17.52 -14.45
N PHE A 125 14.69 18.42 -13.71
CA PHE A 125 15.10 18.80 -12.37
C PHE A 125 13.87 18.93 -11.49
N ASP A 126 13.78 18.04 -10.49
CA ASP A 126 12.66 17.97 -9.58
C ASP A 126 13.13 18.28 -8.16
N THR A 127 12.31 19.00 -7.41
CA THR A 127 12.49 19.22 -5.97
C THR A 127 11.21 18.92 -5.21
N TYR A 128 11.38 18.32 -4.04
CA TYR A 128 10.33 18.17 -3.03
C TYR A 128 10.83 18.79 -1.73
N ASN A 129 10.01 19.61 -1.11
CA ASN A 129 10.28 20.18 0.21
C ASN A 129 9.06 19.98 1.09
N ASN A 130 9.30 19.54 2.30
CA ASN A 130 8.32 19.41 3.36
C ASN A 130 8.81 20.12 4.61
N ASN A 131 7.99 21.00 5.13
CA ASN A 131 8.25 21.71 6.37
C ASN A 131 7.05 21.58 7.28
N TYR A 132 7.26 21.25 8.52
CA TYR A 132 6.19 21.28 9.50
C TYR A 132 6.57 22.07 10.75
N ARG A 133 5.54 22.62 11.37
CA ARG A 133 5.60 23.27 12.67
C ARG A 133 4.54 22.65 13.54
N ASN A 134 4.94 22.17 14.70
CA ASN A 134 4.04 21.62 15.68
C ASN A 134 4.08 22.47 16.94
N HIS A 135 2.99 23.16 17.23
CA HIS A 135 2.80 23.98 18.41
C HIS A 135 2.00 23.15 19.41
N LYS A 136 2.71 22.38 20.24
CA LYS A 136 2.12 21.47 21.21
C LYS A 136 1.92 22.14 22.56
N GLN A 137 0.83 21.85 23.19
CA GLN A 137 0.57 22.18 24.60
C GLN A 137 -0.29 21.07 25.22
N TRP A 138 -0.42 21.11 26.52
CA TRP A 138 -1.23 20.15 27.24
C TRP A 138 -1.94 20.83 28.41
N PRO A 139 -3.26 20.63 28.62
CA PRO A 139 -3.95 21.16 29.80
C PRO A 139 -3.66 20.31 31.02
N GLU A 140 -3.87 20.87 32.18
CA GLU A 140 -3.95 20.10 33.43
C GLU A 140 -5.14 19.12 33.32
N GLN A 141 -4.92 17.87 33.69
CA GLN A 141 -5.94 16.84 33.69
C GLN A 141 -6.03 16.14 35.06
N LEU A 142 -7.23 15.81 35.45
CA LEU A 142 -7.57 15.32 36.78
C LEU A 142 -8.40 14.04 36.68
N GLN A 143 -8.16 13.12 37.56
CA GLN A 143 -8.97 11.94 37.80
C GLN A 143 -9.86 12.18 39.01
N ALA A 144 -11.16 11.96 38.87
CA ALA A 144 -12.08 11.96 39.99
C ALA A 144 -11.84 10.71 40.85
N GLU A 145 -11.68 10.91 42.14
CA GLU A 145 -11.57 9.82 43.10
C GLU A 145 -12.96 9.32 43.52
N ARG A 146 -13.03 8.11 44.05
CA ARG A 146 -14.30 7.53 44.55
C ARG A 146 -14.76 8.20 45.85
N GLN A 147 -13.83 8.82 46.54
CA GLN A 147 -14.11 9.48 47.80
C GLN A 147 -14.61 10.91 47.58
N ARG A 148 -15.45 11.37 48.49
CA ARG A 148 -15.87 12.76 48.60
C ARG A 148 -15.24 13.40 49.81
N ASP A 149 -15.04 14.69 49.72
CA ASP A 149 -14.55 15.47 50.88
C ASP A 149 -15.64 15.64 51.95
N SER A 150 -15.29 16.31 53.06
CA SER A 150 -16.21 16.59 54.17
C SER A 150 -17.43 17.43 53.80
N ASN A 151 -17.37 18.12 52.67
CA ASN A 151 -18.46 18.95 52.13
C ASN A 151 -19.30 18.20 51.09
N GLY A 152 -18.99 16.91 50.80
CA GLY A 152 -19.65 16.10 49.80
C GLY A 152 -19.18 16.34 48.37
N GLU A 153 -18.13 17.13 48.17
CA GLU A 153 -17.55 17.42 46.85
C GLU A 153 -16.62 16.30 46.36
N ILE A 154 -16.51 16.14 45.06
CA ILE A 154 -15.64 15.14 44.45
C ILE A 154 -14.17 15.54 44.68
N VAL A 155 -13.39 14.61 45.21
CA VAL A 155 -11.95 14.75 45.33
C VAL A 155 -11.28 14.43 44.02
N PHE A 156 -10.32 15.25 43.60
CA PHE A 156 -9.61 15.11 42.35
C PHE A 156 -8.13 14.87 42.61
N LYS A 157 -7.60 13.86 41.94
CA LYS A 157 -6.17 13.59 41.82
C LYS A 157 -5.63 14.16 40.50
N LYS A 158 -4.53 14.92 40.56
CA LYS A 158 -3.86 15.39 39.37
C LYS A 158 -3.15 14.23 38.69
N VAL A 159 -3.42 14.05 37.37
CA VAL A 159 -2.83 13.01 36.53
C VAL A 159 -1.82 13.61 35.55
N ALA A 160 -2.12 14.78 34.98
CA ALA A 160 -1.23 15.49 34.08
C ALA A 160 -1.08 16.95 34.49
N GLU A 161 0.18 17.43 34.51
CA GLU A 161 0.50 18.84 34.66
C GLU A 161 0.17 19.63 33.40
N LYS A 162 -0.19 20.90 33.58
CA LYS A 162 -0.30 21.84 32.49
C LYS A 162 1.09 22.05 31.86
N GLN A 163 1.21 21.72 30.59
CA GLN A 163 2.37 22.03 29.77
C GLN A 163 2.11 23.28 28.95
N LEU A 164 2.98 24.27 29.07
CA LEU A 164 2.93 25.45 28.24
C LEU A 164 3.24 25.08 26.77
N MET A 165 2.80 25.93 25.85
CA MET A 165 3.04 25.70 24.44
C MET A 165 4.56 25.67 24.13
N PHE A 166 4.98 24.60 23.49
CA PHE A 166 6.33 24.45 22.96
C PHE A 166 6.30 24.19 21.46
N HIS A 167 7.39 24.45 20.79
CA HIS A 167 7.49 24.41 19.36
C HIS A 167 8.44 23.30 18.91
N GLU A 168 7.98 22.49 17.99
CA GLU A 168 8.82 21.56 17.24
C GLU A 168 8.71 21.91 15.77
N SER A 169 9.80 21.90 15.07
CA SER A 169 9.81 22.09 13.62
C SER A 169 10.80 21.14 12.97
N SER A 170 10.49 20.71 11.77
CA SER A 170 11.42 19.98 10.93
C SER A 170 11.21 20.38 9.48
N ALA A 171 12.29 20.31 8.74
CA ALA A 171 12.28 20.49 7.31
C ALA A 171 12.88 19.24 6.67
N SER A 172 12.29 18.74 5.61
CA SER A 172 12.82 17.63 4.82
C SER A 172 12.66 17.94 3.34
N GLY A 173 13.52 17.35 2.53
CA GLY A 173 13.44 17.56 1.10
C GLY A 173 14.31 16.61 0.32
N ASN A 174 14.09 16.59 -0.97
CA ASN A 174 14.91 15.87 -1.90
C ASN A 174 15.01 16.64 -3.23
N ARG A 175 16.00 16.30 -4.00
CA ARG A 175 16.16 16.74 -5.38
C ARG A 175 16.48 15.55 -6.27
N ARG A 176 15.99 15.60 -7.50
CA ARG A 176 16.33 14.65 -8.54
C ARG A 176 16.76 15.39 -9.79
N GLN A 177 17.83 14.92 -10.39
CA GLN A 177 18.29 15.35 -11.71
C GLN A 177 18.18 14.16 -12.65
N PHE A 178 17.73 14.39 -13.86
CA PHE A 178 17.50 13.36 -14.85
C PHE A 178 17.97 13.83 -16.21
N LEU A 179 18.75 12.99 -16.87
CA LEU A 179 19.20 13.20 -18.24
C LEU A 179 18.82 11.99 -19.10
N GLU A 180 18.26 12.26 -20.28
CA GLU A 180 17.88 11.24 -21.23
C GLU A 180 18.26 11.66 -22.65
N ALA A 181 18.82 10.73 -23.42
CA ALA A 181 19.07 10.87 -24.84
C ALA A 181 18.48 9.67 -25.59
N ILE A 182 17.61 9.94 -26.54
CA ILE A 182 16.90 8.90 -27.32
C ILE A 182 17.17 9.11 -28.81
N LEU A 183 17.59 8.06 -29.48
CA LEU A 183 17.60 7.97 -30.93
C LEU A 183 16.52 6.99 -31.35
N GLN A 184 15.56 7.48 -32.14
CA GLN A 184 14.41 6.72 -32.57
C GLN A 184 14.34 6.69 -34.08
N TYR A 185 14.07 5.53 -34.65
CA TYR A 185 13.86 5.32 -36.07
C TYR A 185 12.55 4.55 -36.29
N ASP A 186 11.66 5.11 -37.10
CA ASP A 186 10.38 4.48 -37.45
C ASP A 186 10.14 4.68 -38.94
N ARG A 187 10.03 3.59 -39.68
CA ARG A 187 9.78 3.64 -41.15
C ARG A 187 9.00 2.44 -41.64
N ARG A 188 8.15 2.72 -42.59
CA ARG A 188 7.41 1.69 -43.32
C ARG A 188 7.94 1.57 -44.77
N PHE A 189 8.21 0.31 -45.20
CA PHE A 189 8.67 -0.06 -46.51
C PHE A 189 7.64 -1.01 -47.16
N GLY A 190 6.67 -0.45 -47.88
CA GLY A 190 5.54 -1.24 -48.39
C GLY A 190 4.78 -1.92 -47.26
N ASP A 191 4.81 -3.25 -47.24
CA ASP A 191 4.16 -4.08 -46.20
C ASP A 191 4.99 -4.27 -44.91
N HIS A 192 6.24 -3.79 -44.89
CA HIS A 192 7.16 -3.97 -43.81
C HIS A 192 7.22 -2.71 -42.94
N SER A 193 7.03 -2.83 -41.61
CA SER A 193 7.23 -1.80 -40.61
C SER A 193 8.50 -2.11 -39.82
N VAL A 194 9.42 -1.19 -39.76
CA VAL A 194 10.67 -1.32 -39.00
C VAL A 194 10.75 -0.17 -38.01
N GLY A 195 10.97 -0.48 -36.74
CA GLY A 195 11.22 0.50 -35.69
C GLY A 195 12.50 0.16 -34.93
N GLY A 196 13.19 1.19 -34.47
CA GLY A 196 14.38 1.06 -33.63
C GLY A 196 14.43 2.20 -32.62
N THR A 197 14.82 1.91 -31.39
CA THR A 197 15.05 2.92 -30.34
C THR A 197 16.31 2.57 -29.61
N LEU A 198 17.19 3.55 -29.44
CA LEU A 198 18.35 3.49 -28.53
C LEU A 198 18.21 4.63 -27.54
N LYS A 199 18.28 4.30 -26.27
CA LYS A 199 18.02 5.24 -25.17
C LYS A 199 19.12 5.15 -24.13
N TYR A 200 19.71 6.29 -23.81
CA TYR A 200 20.60 6.46 -22.66
C TYR A 200 19.85 7.25 -21.58
N THR A 201 20.00 6.83 -20.31
CA THR A 201 19.46 7.53 -19.15
C THR A 201 20.48 7.64 -18.03
N GLN A 202 20.42 8.75 -17.31
CA GLN A 202 21.19 8.96 -16.09
C GLN A 202 20.32 9.73 -15.10
N ASP A 203 20.27 9.29 -13.85
CA ASP A 203 19.60 10.02 -12.80
C ASP A 203 20.39 10.04 -11.49
N GLU A 204 20.20 11.14 -10.76
CA GLU A 204 20.74 11.34 -9.42
C GLU A 204 19.60 11.79 -8.51
N TYR A 205 19.44 11.10 -7.41
CA TYR A 205 18.50 11.45 -6.33
C TYR A 205 19.28 11.73 -5.05
N VAL A 206 18.99 12.87 -4.41
CA VAL A 206 19.61 13.27 -3.14
C VAL A 206 18.53 13.54 -2.12
N ASN A 207 18.57 12.84 -0.98
CA ASN A 207 17.81 13.20 0.20
C ASN A 207 18.62 14.25 1.01
N THR A 208 18.06 15.46 1.18
CA THR A 208 18.80 16.60 1.76
C THR A 208 18.91 16.55 3.28
N GLN A 209 18.23 15.60 3.95
CA GLN A 209 18.15 15.58 5.42
C GLN A 209 18.44 14.23 6.06
N SER A 210 18.83 13.21 5.31
CA SER A 210 19.22 11.96 5.93
C SER A 210 20.59 12.11 6.58
N THR A 211 20.68 11.75 7.83
CA THR A 211 21.93 11.70 8.62
C THR A 211 22.31 10.28 9.01
N ALA A 212 21.48 9.29 8.64
CA ALA A 212 21.65 7.91 9.04
C ALA A 212 22.47 7.12 8.01
N GLY A 213 23.53 6.49 8.46
CA GLY A 213 24.34 5.57 7.65
C GLY A 213 24.84 6.20 6.35
N TYR A 214 24.58 5.54 5.23
CA TYR A 214 24.92 6.02 3.87
C TYR A 214 23.78 6.74 3.15
N ASP A 215 22.65 7.01 3.80
CA ASP A 215 21.47 7.59 3.18
C ASP A 215 21.65 9.05 2.73
N TRP A 216 22.68 9.73 3.23
CA TRP A 216 23.05 11.08 2.81
C TRP A 216 23.80 11.12 1.47
N LEU A 217 24.35 9.97 1.02
CA LEU A 217 24.97 9.87 -0.29
C LEU A 217 23.95 9.95 -1.41
N PRO A 218 24.27 10.56 -2.56
CA PRO A 218 23.41 10.52 -3.73
C PRO A 218 23.09 9.09 -4.15
N ASN A 219 21.90 8.85 -4.65
CA ASN A 219 21.53 7.59 -5.30
C ASN A 219 21.57 7.81 -6.81
N ARG A 220 22.47 7.09 -7.48
CA ARG A 220 22.74 7.27 -8.91
C ARG A 220 22.48 5.99 -9.68
N HIS A 221 21.80 6.17 -10.81
CA HIS A 221 21.56 5.12 -11.79
C HIS A 221 21.95 5.61 -13.17
N MET A 222 22.41 4.69 -14.00
CA MET A 222 22.57 4.93 -15.43
C MET A 222 22.11 3.72 -16.21
N GLY A 223 21.69 3.93 -17.46
CA GLY A 223 21.23 2.83 -18.27
C GLY A 223 21.31 3.10 -19.75
N LEU A 224 21.57 2.03 -20.50
CA LEU A 224 21.41 1.97 -21.95
C LEU A 224 20.31 0.96 -22.25
N ALA A 225 19.29 1.38 -23.00
CA ALA A 225 18.22 0.51 -23.45
C ALA A 225 18.09 0.55 -24.96
N GLY A 226 17.80 -0.58 -25.56
CA GLY A 226 17.54 -0.68 -26.99
C GLY A 226 16.28 -1.46 -27.28
N ARG A 227 15.60 -1.10 -28.36
CA ARG A 227 14.43 -1.78 -28.90
C ARG A 227 14.52 -1.87 -30.39
N ILE A 228 14.19 -3.01 -30.95
CA ILE A 228 14.02 -3.23 -32.39
C ILE A 228 12.66 -3.90 -32.61
N THR A 229 11.85 -3.30 -33.46
CA THR A 229 10.53 -3.83 -33.82
C THR A 229 10.45 -4.10 -35.30
N TYR A 230 9.81 -5.19 -35.68
CA TYR A 230 9.52 -5.54 -37.04
C TYR A 230 8.09 -6.02 -37.15
N GLY A 231 7.37 -5.53 -38.15
CA GLY A 231 6.02 -5.95 -38.49
C GLY A 231 5.85 -6.20 -40.01
N TRP A 232 5.14 -7.28 -40.37
CA TRP A 232 4.80 -7.59 -41.74
C TRP A 232 3.29 -7.66 -41.92
N LYS A 233 2.76 -6.80 -42.79
CA LYS A 233 1.33 -6.71 -43.13
C LYS A 233 0.37 -6.59 -41.95
N TYR A 234 0.83 -6.03 -40.80
CA TYR A 234 0.11 -6.04 -39.51
C TYR A 234 -0.29 -7.46 -39.02
N ARG A 235 0.27 -8.51 -39.66
CA ARG A 235 -0.04 -9.91 -39.38
C ARG A 235 0.94 -10.54 -38.41
N TYR A 236 2.22 -10.41 -38.68
CA TYR A 236 3.30 -10.92 -37.82
C TYR A 236 4.12 -9.78 -37.27
N MET A 237 4.40 -9.82 -36.00
CA MET A 237 5.15 -8.79 -35.27
C MET A 237 6.20 -9.46 -34.41
N VAL A 238 7.39 -8.91 -34.43
CA VAL A 238 8.51 -9.34 -33.57
C VAL A 238 9.10 -8.11 -32.91
N ASP A 239 9.43 -8.23 -31.64
CA ASP A 239 10.00 -7.16 -30.84
C ASP A 239 11.15 -7.72 -30.01
N PHE A 240 12.31 -7.08 -30.08
CA PHE A 240 13.47 -7.37 -29.26
C PHE A 240 13.84 -6.13 -28.45
N ASN A 241 13.99 -6.30 -27.15
CA ASN A 241 14.39 -5.25 -26.23
C ASN A 241 15.57 -5.70 -25.39
N PHE A 242 16.39 -4.76 -24.97
CA PHE A 242 17.37 -4.97 -23.91
C PHE A 242 17.51 -3.75 -23.02
N GLY A 243 17.82 -3.98 -21.77
CA GLY A 243 18.30 -2.98 -20.81
C GLY A 243 19.66 -3.37 -20.28
N TYR A 244 20.59 -2.43 -20.28
CA TYR A 244 21.89 -2.55 -19.61
C TYR A 244 21.96 -1.44 -18.58
N ASN A 245 21.66 -1.77 -17.33
CA ASN A 245 21.47 -0.80 -16.24
C ASN A 245 22.56 -0.94 -15.19
N GLY A 246 23.02 0.19 -14.68
CA GLY A 246 24.00 0.28 -13.61
C GLY A 246 23.39 0.93 -12.35
N SER A 247 23.75 0.40 -11.18
CA SER A 247 23.38 0.90 -9.86
C SER A 247 24.59 0.94 -8.94
N GLU A 248 24.73 2.02 -8.20
CA GLU A 248 25.77 2.17 -7.19
C GLU A 248 25.53 1.32 -5.94
N ASN A 249 24.36 0.72 -5.78
CA ASN A 249 24.05 -0.17 -4.67
C ASN A 249 24.90 -1.45 -4.64
N PHE A 250 25.57 -1.79 -5.74
CA PHE A 250 26.37 -3.01 -5.87
C PHE A 250 27.86 -2.70 -5.94
N ALA A 251 28.67 -3.63 -5.44
CA ALA A 251 30.14 -3.53 -5.49
C ALA A 251 30.64 -3.43 -6.95
N PRO A 252 31.82 -2.81 -7.18
CA PRO A 252 32.47 -2.84 -8.48
C PRO A 252 32.55 -4.25 -9.05
N GLY A 253 32.14 -4.41 -10.30
CA GLY A 253 31.97 -5.71 -10.97
C GLY A 253 30.56 -6.27 -10.98
N ASN A 254 29.70 -5.92 -10.02
CA ASN A 254 28.29 -6.32 -9.93
C ASN A 254 27.31 -5.18 -10.25
N GLN A 255 27.82 -3.98 -10.51
CA GLN A 255 27.01 -2.77 -10.69
C GLN A 255 26.08 -2.84 -11.91
N PHE A 256 26.51 -3.48 -12.99
CA PHE A 256 25.76 -3.51 -14.24
C PHE A 256 25.07 -4.84 -14.48
N GLY A 257 23.78 -4.76 -14.84
CA GLY A 257 22.98 -5.92 -15.23
C GLY A 257 22.47 -5.81 -16.66
N PHE A 258 22.46 -6.94 -17.39
CA PHE A 258 21.89 -7.05 -18.74
C PHE A 258 20.56 -7.79 -18.71
N PHE A 259 19.52 -7.16 -19.23
CA PHE A 259 18.13 -7.62 -19.13
C PHE A 259 17.49 -7.66 -20.51
N PRO A 260 17.59 -8.78 -21.23
CA PRO A 260 16.97 -8.96 -22.54
C PRO A 260 15.48 -9.31 -22.43
N ALA A 261 14.70 -8.88 -23.43
CA ALA A 261 13.32 -9.28 -23.60
C ALA A 261 12.96 -9.39 -25.09
N TYR A 262 12.10 -10.33 -25.43
CA TYR A 262 11.57 -10.50 -26.79
C TYR A 262 10.11 -10.89 -26.78
N SER A 263 9.42 -10.46 -27.80
CA SER A 263 8.03 -10.84 -28.00
C SER A 263 7.71 -11.14 -29.46
N VAL A 264 6.72 -11.99 -29.65
CA VAL A 264 6.15 -12.30 -30.94
C VAL A 264 4.63 -12.15 -30.87
N ALA A 265 4.04 -11.68 -31.96
CA ALA A 265 2.60 -11.60 -32.07
C ALA A 265 2.12 -11.99 -33.48
N TRP A 266 0.97 -12.65 -33.50
CA TRP A 266 0.28 -13.06 -34.70
C TRP A 266 -1.16 -12.55 -34.68
N ASN A 267 -1.46 -11.64 -35.58
CA ASN A 267 -2.83 -11.18 -35.79
C ASN A 267 -3.55 -12.06 -36.79
N ILE A 268 -4.23 -13.07 -36.29
CA ILE A 268 -4.95 -14.10 -37.07
C ILE A 268 -6.04 -13.45 -37.92
N ALA A 269 -6.69 -12.38 -37.46
CA ALA A 269 -7.74 -11.69 -38.19
C ALA A 269 -7.24 -11.11 -39.54
N GLU A 270 -5.94 -10.81 -39.65
CA GLU A 270 -5.32 -10.29 -40.88
C GLU A 270 -4.93 -11.39 -41.86
N GLU A 271 -5.12 -12.69 -41.54
CA GLU A 271 -4.91 -13.77 -42.50
C GLU A 271 -5.96 -13.69 -43.65
N PRO A 272 -5.57 -13.82 -44.93
CA PRO A 272 -6.47 -13.61 -46.06
C PRO A 272 -7.72 -14.48 -46.01
N ILE A 273 -7.59 -15.72 -45.56
CA ILE A 273 -8.71 -16.66 -45.43
C ILE A 273 -9.66 -16.20 -44.32
N ILE A 274 -9.12 -15.81 -43.19
CA ILE A 274 -9.90 -15.35 -42.03
C ILE A 274 -10.59 -14.04 -42.34
N LYS A 275 -9.85 -13.05 -42.85
CA LYS A 275 -10.35 -11.72 -43.21
C LYS A 275 -11.48 -11.77 -44.25
N LYS A 276 -11.41 -12.73 -45.19
CA LYS A 276 -12.45 -12.93 -46.18
C LYS A 276 -13.71 -13.59 -45.62
N ASN A 277 -13.54 -14.60 -44.77
CA ASN A 277 -14.64 -15.48 -44.33
C ASN A 277 -15.25 -15.05 -42.97
N LEU A 278 -14.47 -14.46 -42.07
CA LEU A 278 -14.90 -14.08 -40.71
C LEU A 278 -14.86 -12.55 -40.55
N LYS A 279 -15.70 -11.85 -41.31
CA LYS A 279 -15.76 -10.38 -41.32
C LYS A 279 -16.12 -9.75 -39.97
N TRP A 280 -16.72 -10.53 -39.09
CA TRP A 280 -17.04 -10.09 -37.72
C TRP A 280 -15.83 -10.03 -36.78
N MET A 281 -14.69 -10.60 -37.18
CA MET A 281 -13.45 -10.61 -36.45
C MET A 281 -12.54 -9.46 -36.93
N ASN A 282 -12.61 -8.30 -36.26
CA ASN A 282 -11.83 -7.12 -36.63
C ASN A 282 -10.36 -7.25 -36.22
N MET A 283 -10.12 -7.85 -35.05
CA MET A 283 -8.79 -8.18 -34.56
C MET A 283 -8.86 -9.45 -33.71
N PHE A 284 -7.91 -10.34 -33.90
CA PHE A 284 -7.66 -11.47 -33.03
C PHE A 284 -6.17 -11.75 -33.05
N LYS A 285 -5.47 -11.25 -32.01
CA LYS A 285 -4.03 -11.27 -31.96
C LYS A 285 -3.57 -12.12 -30.78
N LEU A 286 -2.82 -13.17 -31.07
CA LEU A 286 -2.08 -13.96 -30.11
C LEU A 286 -0.70 -13.31 -29.90
N ARG A 287 -0.24 -13.25 -28.67
CA ARG A 287 1.09 -12.73 -28.32
C ARG A 287 1.75 -13.57 -27.25
N TYR A 288 3.05 -13.65 -27.34
CA TYR A 288 3.90 -14.24 -26.34
C TYR A 288 5.08 -13.31 -26.11
N SER A 289 5.41 -13.09 -24.83
CA SER A 289 6.61 -12.38 -24.44
C SER A 289 7.41 -13.14 -23.42
N TYR A 290 8.72 -12.98 -23.51
CA TYR A 290 9.71 -13.43 -22.54
C TYR A 290 10.60 -12.25 -22.21
N GLY A 291 10.92 -12.06 -20.93
CA GLY A 291 11.84 -11.01 -20.54
C GLY A 291 12.46 -11.22 -19.16
N LYS A 292 13.66 -10.65 -19.01
CA LYS A 292 14.31 -10.51 -17.70
C LYS A 292 14.22 -9.06 -17.25
N VAL A 293 13.97 -8.87 -15.96
CA VAL A 293 13.91 -7.55 -15.31
C VAL A 293 14.77 -7.62 -14.05
N GLY A 294 15.72 -6.69 -13.93
CA GLY A 294 16.53 -6.53 -12.72
C GLY A 294 15.93 -5.52 -11.76
N SER A 295 16.08 -5.75 -10.47
CA SER A 295 15.78 -4.80 -9.41
C SER A 295 17.00 -4.63 -8.51
N ASP A 296 17.34 -3.38 -8.22
CA ASP A 296 18.36 -2.98 -7.24
C ASP A 296 17.76 -2.45 -5.94
N ASN A 297 16.44 -2.47 -5.82
CA ASN A 297 15.72 -2.09 -4.60
C ASN A 297 15.74 -3.25 -3.60
N ILE A 298 16.83 -3.40 -2.91
CA ILE A 298 17.12 -4.47 -1.93
C ILE A 298 16.86 -4.03 -0.47
N GLY A 299 16.23 -2.87 -0.26
CA GLY A 299 15.86 -2.38 1.07
C GLY A 299 17.00 -1.79 1.90
N THR A 300 18.24 -1.82 1.41
CA THR A 300 19.41 -1.19 2.02
C THR A 300 20.29 -0.53 0.95
N ARG A 301 21.14 0.38 1.36
CA ARG A 301 22.08 1.06 0.47
C ARG A 301 23.49 0.60 0.72
N PHE A 302 24.26 0.44 -0.36
CA PHE A 302 25.68 0.04 -0.32
C PHE A 302 25.94 -1.17 0.59
N PRO A 303 25.24 -2.30 0.43
CA PRO A 303 25.39 -3.47 1.31
C PRO A 303 26.80 -4.07 1.30
N TYR A 304 27.62 -3.69 0.34
CA TYR A 304 29.02 -4.12 0.22
C TYR A 304 30.00 -3.31 1.10
N LEU A 305 29.52 -2.22 1.73
CA LEU A 305 30.31 -1.42 2.65
C LEU A 305 30.03 -1.84 4.09
N GLU A 306 31.06 -1.69 4.95
CA GLU A 306 30.91 -1.88 6.38
C GLU A 306 30.50 -0.56 7.03
N LEU A 307 29.60 -0.63 8.01
CA LEU A 307 29.19 0.52 8.80
C LEU A 307 29.30 0.18 10.29
N PHE A 308 29.94 1.05 11.04
CA PHE A 308 30.02 0.99 12.48
C PHE A 308 29.15 2.07 13.10
N GLU A 309 28.62 1.79 14.28
CA GLU A 309 27.95 2.78 15.12
C GLU A 309 28.42 2.70 16.58
N SER A 310 28.37 3.81 17.26
CA SER A 310 28.62 3.84 18.70
C SER A 310 27.46 3.18 19.44
N ARG A 311 27.76 2.29 20.35
CA ARG A 311 26.77 1.59 21.16
C ARG A 311 27.03 1.85 22.64
N ASN A 312 26.02 1.52 23.45
CA ASN A 312 25.99 1.71 24.89
C ASN A 312 27.36 1.52 25.54
N PRO A 313 27.75 2.48 26.37
CA PRO A 313 29.04 2.47 27.03
C PRO A 313 29.22 1.22 27.87
N TYR A 314 30.42 0.72 27.90
CA TYR A 314 30.82 -0.26 28.89
C TYR A 314 31.30 0.47 30.12
N ASN A 315 30.80 0.09 31.29
CA ASN A 315 31.17 0.72 32.57
C ASN A 315 32.29 -0.09 33.22
N TRP A 316 33.40 0.58 33.45
CA TRP A 316 34.57 0.02 34.14
C TRP A 316 34.70 0.62 35.55
N GLY A 317 35.30 -0.13 36.47
CA GLY A 317 35.65 0.38 37.79
C GLY A 317 34.54 0.30 38.82
N ASP A 318 34.51 1.27 39.72
CA ASP A 318 33.56 1.30 40.85
C ASP A 318 32.12 1.50 40.36
N TYR A 319 31.17 0.80 40.98
CA TYR A 319 29.74 0.89 40.71
C TYR A 319 29.19 2.32 40.83
N ASN A 320 29.71 3.10 41.81
CA ASN A 320 29.26 4.46 42.09
C ASN A 320 29.93 5.53 41.21
N THR A 321 31.09 5.24 40.62
CA THR A 321 31.84 6.15 39.76
C THR A 321 32.42 5.41 38.54
N PRO A 322 31.57 4.87 37.66
CA PRO A 322 32.05 4.09 36.54
C PRO A 322 32.77 4.96 35.51
N ASN A 323 33.92 4.50 35.04
CA ASN A 323 34.48 5.01 33.80
C ASN A 323 33.69 4.46 32.64
N VAL A 324 33.16 5.35 31.79
CA VAL A 324 32.25 5.04 30.70
C VAL A 324 33.01 5.12 29.38
N ASP A 325 33.23 3.99 28.74
CA ASP A 325 33.83 3.92 27.40
C ASP A 325 32.77 3.57 26.35
N ASN A 326 32.68 4.38 25.28
CA ASN A 326 31.80 4.11 24.19
C ASN A 326 32.31 2.95 23.34
N GLY A 327 31.53 1.89 23.27
CA GLY A 327 31.78 0.76 22.38
C GLY A 327 31.50 1.09 20.92
N GLN A 328 32.18 0.38 20.02
CA GLN A 328 31.86 0.38 18.60
C GLN A 328 31.30 -0.99 18.21
N ILE A 329 30.25 -1.00 17.43
CA ILE A 329 29.63 -2.23 16.94
C ILE A 329 29.35 -2.12 15.45
N TYR A 330 29.34 -3.25 14.74
CA TYR A 330 28.86 -3.27 13.37
C TYR A 330 27.38 -2.89 13.31
N LYS A 331 27.07 -1.89 12.51
CA LYS A 331 25.72 -1.57 12.09
C LYS A 331 25.34 -2.28 10.80
N GLN A 332 26.32 -2.48 9.91
CA GLN A 332 26.19 -3.19 8.65
C GLN A 332 27.45 -4.01 8.39
N ILE A 333 27.27 -5.30 8.13
CA ILE A 333 28.36 -6.20 7.69
C ILE A 333 28.42 -6.15 6.17
N SER A 334 29.63 -6.07 5.63
CA SER A 334 29.88 -6.11 4.19
C SER A 334 29.34 -7.40 3.55
N SER A 335 28.59 -7.22 2.47
CA SER A 335 28.05 -8.27 1.61
C SER A 335 28.48 -8.01 0.16
N SER A 336 29.77 -8.23 -0.14
CA SER A 336 30.37 -7.89 -1.44
C SER A 336 29.82 -8.69 -2.63
N GLY A 337 29.23 -9.86 -2.38
CA GLY A 337 28.61 -10.73 -3.41
C GLY A 337 27.19 -10.34 -3.81
N VAL A 338 26.65 -9.27 -3.25
CA VAL A 338 25.27 -8.83 -3.55
C VAL A 338 25.15 -8.28 -4.97
N THR A 339 24.12 -8.69 -5.66
CA THR A 339 23.81 -8.33 -7.04
C THR A 339 22.31 -8.13 -7.26
N TRP A 340 21.93 -7.86 -8.49
CA TRP A 340 20.55 -7.66 -8.92
C TRP A 340 19.62 -8.83 -8.57
N GLU A 341 18.44 -8.52 -8.07
CA GLU A 341 17.34 -9.46 -8.08
C GLU A 341 16.79 -9.58 -9.50
N ILE A 342 16.63 -10.79 -10.03
CA ILE A 342 16.24 -11.01 -11.42
C ILE A 342 14.88 -11.68 -11.48
N ALA A 343 13.89 -10.99 -12.07
CA ALA A 343 12.60 -11.56 -12.42
C ALA A 343 12.60 -12.02 -13.87
N THR A 344 12.43 -13.32 -14.08
CA THR A 344 12.18 -13.92 -15.40
C THR A 344 10.69 -14.06 -15.60
N LYS A 345 10.19 -13.43 -16.69
CA LYS A 345 8.75 -13.33 -16.98
C LYS A 345 8.41 -14.00 -18.29
N HIS A 346 7.28 -14.69 -18.31
CA HIS A 346 6.62 -15.22 -19.49
C HIS A 346 5.18 -14.70 -19.47
N ASP A 347 4.72 -14.25 -20.61
CA ASP A 347 3.37 -13.75 -20.77
C ASP A 347 2.76 -14.26 -22.09
N ILE A 348 1.55 -14.81 -22.02
CA ILE A 348 0.78 -15.28 -23.17
C ILE A 348 -0.52 -14.50 -23.16
N GLY A 349 -0.77 -13.73 -24.21
CA GLY A 349 -1.92 -12.85 -24.29
C GLY A 349 -2.74 -13.02 -25.56
N VAL A 350 -4.00 -12.67 -25.44
CA VAL A 350 -4.95 -12.58 -26.55
C VAL A 350 -5.58 -11.20 -26.54
N ASP A 351 -5.42 -10.45 -27.64
CA ASP A 351 -6.16 -9.22 -27.88
C ASP A 351 -7.24 -9.50 -28.93
N PHE A 352 -8.47 -9.09 -28.69
CA PHE A 352 -9.57 -9.30 -29.63
C PHE A 352 -10.46 -8.07 -29.77
N SER A 353 -10.96 -7.90 -30.98
CA SER A 353 -12.00 -6.94 -31.33
C SER A 353 -12.94 -7.59 -32.33
N LEU A 354 -14.21 -7.70 -31.98
CA LEU A 354 -15.22 -8.47 -32.67
C LEU A 354 -16.46 -7.60 -32.95
N TRP A 355 -17.19 -7.91 -34.06
CA TRP A 355 -18.47 -7.29 -34.43
C TRP A 355 -18.37 -5.75 -34.55
N ASP A 356 -17.46 -5.26 -35.38
CA ASP A 356 -17.22 -3.83 -35.60
C ASP A 356 -16.84 -3.10 -34.28
N ASP A 357 -15.89 -3.70 -33.51
CA ASP A 357 -15.37 -3.19 -32.24
C ASP A 357 -16.41 -3.11 -31.11
N ARG A 358 -17.55 -3.80 -31.28
CA ARG A 358 -18.55 -3.87 -30.21
C ARG A 358 -18.08 -4.65 -29.00
N PHE A 359 -17.37 -5.76 -29.21
CA PHE A 359 -16.80 -6.56 -28.15
C PHE A 359 -15.29 -6.59 -28.27
N THR A 360 -14.63 -5.92 -27.34
CA THR A 360 -13.17 -5.78 -27.31
C THR A 360 -12.62 -6.29 -25.98
N GLY A 361 -11.41 -6.80 -26.00
CA GLY A 361 -10.76 -7.20 -24.75
C GLY A 361 -9.35 -7.70 -24.95
N THR A 362 -8.72 -7.86 -23.81
CA THR A 362 -7.38 -8.43 -23.63
C THR A 362 -7.42 -9.39 -22.47
N VAL A 363 -6.83 -10.57 -22.63
CA VAL A 363 -6.67 -11.55 -21.57
C VAL A 363 -5.25 -12.09 -21.62
N ASP A 364 -4.57 -12.05 -20.48
CA ASP A 364 -3.20 -12.47 -20.33
C ASP A 364 -3.04 -13.55 -19.24
N TYR A 365 -2.19 -14.49 -19.51
CA TYR A 365 -1.62 -15.41 -18.53
C TYR A 365 -0.15 -15.07 -18.34
N PHE A 366 0.23 -14.79 -17.09
CA PHE A 366 1.61 -14.50 -16.75
C PHE A 366 2.22 -15.54 -15.80
N HIS A 367 3.50 -15.77 -16.01
CA HIS A 367 4.34 -16.57 -15.12
C HIS A 367 5.65 -15.82 -14.87
N GLU A 368 5.92 -15.53 -13.61
CA GLU A 368 7.14 -14.85 -13.17
C GLU A 368 7.90 -15.73 -12.17
N THR A 369 9.21 -15.84 -12.33
CA THR A 369 10.09 -16.37 -11.29
C THR A 369 11.12 -15.29 -10.96
N ARG A 370 11.15 -14.86 -9.71
CA ARG A 370 12.12 -13.93 -9.17
C ARG A 370 13.17 -14.72 -8.40
N ASP A 371 14.41 -14.63 -8.86
CA ASP A 371 15.60 -15.25 -8.28
C ASP A 371 16.49 -14.19 -7.64
N GLY A 372 17.31 -14.64 -6.68
CA GLY A 372 18.29 -13.79 -6.03
C GLY A 372 17.64 -12.69 -5.16
N ILE A 373 16.50 -12.96 -4.54
CA ILE A 373 15.88 -12.00 -3.62
C ILE A 373 16.81 -11.79 -2.44
N PHE A 374 17.14 -10.53 -2.17
CA PHE A 374 18.00 -10.14 -1.07
C PHE A 374 17.25 -10.27 0.25
N MET A 375 17.78 -11.08 1.17
CA MET A 375 17.17 -11.33 2.46
C MET A 375 18.20 -11.67 3.52
N GLN A 376 17.85 -11.49 4.80
CA GLN A 376 18.66 -11.90 5.92
C GLN A 376 18.85 -13.42 5.95
N ARG A 377 20.08 -13.84 6.26
CA ARG A 377 20.44 -15.25 6.45
C ARG A 377 19.89 -15.72 7.80
N GLN A 378 19.05 -16.75 7.80
CA GLN A 378 18.46 -17.32 9.02
C GLN A 378 19.08 -18.64 9.45
N SER A 379 19.82 -19.29 8.56
CA SER A 379 20.43 -20.59 8.80
C SER A 379 21.85 -20.53 9.43
N LEU A 380 22.26 -19.34 9.88
CA LEU A 380 23.59 -19.15 10.50
C LEU A 380 23.62 -19.64 11.94
N PRO A 381 24.66 -20.39 12.35
CA PRO A 381 24.79 -20.84 13.74
C PRO A 381 24.94 -19.66 14.70
N GLY A 382 24.26 -19.69 15.84
CA GLY A 382 24.37 -18.67 16.89
C GLY A 382 25.78 -18.53 17.48
N THR A 383 26.63 -19.58 17.34
CA THR A 383 28.05 -19.56 17.75
C THR A 383 28.90 -18.55 16.97
N LEU A 384 28.43 -18.05 15.83
CA LEU A 384 29.08 -16.97 15.09
C LEU A 384 29.11 -15.63 15.88
N GLY A 385 28.34 -15.50 16.95
CA GLY A 385 28.26 -14.26 17.75
C GLY A 385 27.60 -13.08 17.04
N LEU A 386 26.96 -13.29 15.90
CA LEU A 386 26.28 -12.27 15.09
C LEU A 386 24.77 -12.25 15.29
N SER A 387 24.28 -12.70 16.44
CA SER A 387 22.83 -12.76 16.74
C SER A 387 22.11 -11.41 16.66
N TYR A 388 22.86 -10.31 16.84
CA TYR A 388 22.35 -8.94 16.77
C TYR A 388 22.42 -8.34 15.36
N LEU A 389 23.19 -8.94 14.44
CA LEU A 389 23.39 -8.43 13.07
C LEU A 389 23.60 -9.58 12.09
N THR A 390 22.52 -10.07 11.54
CA THR A 390 22.57 -11.16 10.59
C THR A 390 22.92 -10.63 9.19
N PRO A 391 23.96 -11.16 8.53
CA PRO A 391 24.30 -10.76 7.17
C PRO A 391 23.17 -11.13 6.19
N SER A 392 23.05 -10.37 5.13
CA SER A 392 22.08 -10.61 4.07
C SER A 392 22.74 -11.07 2.78
N ALA A 393 22.02 -11.82 1.96
CA ALA A 393 22.50 -12.32 0.66
C ALA A 393 21.34 -12.51 -0.33
N ASN A 394 21.66 -12.67 -1.62
CA ASN A 394 20.70 -12.98 -2.69
C ASN A 394 20.36 -14.49 -2.70
N VAL A 395 19.53 -14.94 -1.78
CA VAL A 395 19.23 -16.38 -1.57
C VAL A 395 17.74 -16.73 -1.76
N GLY A 396 16.88 -15.75 -1.79
CA GLY A 396 15.45 -15.99 -1.92
C GLY A 396 15.00 -16.23 -3.34
N LYS A 397 13.93 -17.03 -3.49
CA LYS A 397 13.28 -17.31 -4.78
C LYS A 397 11.77 -17.39 -4.63
N VAL A 398 11.05 -16.67 -5.46
CA VAL A 398 9.57 -16.64 -5.45
C VAL A 398 9.05 -16.80 -6.87
N ARG A 399 8.01 -17.60 -7.03
CA ARG A 399 7.25 -17.73 -8.26
C ARG A 399 5.90 -17.06 -8.11
N SER A 400 5.48 -16.31 -9.14
CA SER A 400 4.14 -15.72 -9.25
C SER A 400 3.49 -16.14 -10.57
N THR A 401 2.23 -16.54 -10.52
CA THR A 401 1.44 -16.92 -11.69
C THR A 401 0.05 -16.33 -11.59
N GLY A 402 -0.54 -16.00 -12.72
CA GLY A 402 -1.89 -15.46 -12.70
C GLY A 402 -2.46 -15.18 -14.06
N PHE A 403 -3.66 -14.60 -14.01
CA PHE A 403 -4.39 -14.12 -15.18
C PHE A 403 -4.82 -12.69 -14.92
N ASP A 404 -4.75 -11.86 -15.92
CA ASP A 404 -5.40 -10.56 -15.92
C ASP A 404 -6.09 -10.30 -17.24
N GLY A 405 -6.99 -9.32 -17.23
CA GLY A 405 -7.69 -8.98 -18.45
C GLY A 405 -8.69 -7.87 -18.28
N ASN A 406 -9.12 -7.36 -19.40
CA ASN A 406 -10.22 -6.42 -19.51
C ASN A 406 -11.11 -6.77 -20.71
N VAL A 407 -12.39 -6.48 -20.55
CA VAL A 407 -13.38 -6.66 -21.62
C VAL A 407 -14.30 -5.43 -21.66
N ALA A 408 -14.72 -5.05 -22.85
CA ALA A 408 -15.70 -4.01 -23.06
C ALA A 408 -16.70 -4.42 -24.14
N PHE A 409 -17.98 -4.16 -23.87
CA PHE A 409 -19.05 -4.34 -24.85
C PHE A 409 -19.74 -3.01 -25.07
N LYS A 410 -19.80 -2.56 -26.31
CA LYS A 410 -20.43 -1.31 -26.75
C LYS A 410 -21.62 -1.63 -27.64
N GLN A 411 -22.75 -1.00 -27.38
CA GLN A 411 -23.95 -1.17 -28.17
C GLN A 411 -24.76 0.13 -28.23
N ASP A 412 -25.10 0.54 -29.46
CA ASP A 412 -26.04 1.61 -29.65
C ASP A 412 -27.46 1.02 -29.84
N ILE A 413 -28.39 1.50 -29.04
CA ILE A 413 -29.81 1.09 -29.04
C ILE A 413 -30.65 2.35 -29.26
N GLY A 414 -30.98 2.63 -30.51
CA GLY A 414 -31.64 3.87 -30.91
C GLY A 414 -30.76 5.08 -30.55
N ASN A 415 -31.26 5.94 -29.64
CA ASN A 415 -30.52 7.13 -29.18
C ASN A 415 -29.69 6.89 -27.92
N VAL A 416 -29.63 5.66 -27.42
CA VAL A 416 -28.85 5.27 -26.24
C VAL A 416 -27.56 4.61 -26.68
N SER A 417 -26.41 5.15 -26.29
CA SER A 417 -25.13 4.47 -26.41
C SER A 417 -24.77 3.85 -25.06
N LEU A 418 -24.66 2.52 -25.03
CA LEU A 418 -24.36 1.73 -23.84
C LEU A 418 -22.97 1.13 -23.96
N THR A 419 -22.15 1.24 -22.89
CA THR A 419 -20.89 0.53 -22.75
C THR A 419 -20.88 -0.22 -21.42
N VAL A 420 -20.65 -1.53 -21.46
CA VAL A 420 -20.39 -2.36 -20.29
C VAL A 420 -18.93 -2.77 -20.34
N ARG A 421 -18.24 -2.65 -19.21
CA ARG A 421 -16.81 -2.98 -19.10
C ARG A 421 -16.51 -3.78 -17.84
N GLY A 422 -15.51 -4.64 -17.94
CA GLY A 422 -15.01 -5.41 -16.81
C GLY A 422 -13.51 -5.57 -16.89
N ASN A 423 -12.86 -5.66 -15.74
CA ASN A 423 -11.45 -6.01 -15.63
C ASN A 423 -11.25 -6.91 -14.42
N PHE A 424 -10.22 -7.74 -14.47
CA PHE A 424 -9.86 -8.60 -13.37
C PHE A 424 -8.36 -8.87 -13.38
N THR A 425 -7.81 -9.13 -12.19
CA THR A 425 -6.46 -9.65 -11.99
C THR A 425 -6.51 -10.70 -10.89
N TYR A 426 -6.07 -11.89 -11.21
CA TYR A 426 -5.86 -12.97 -10.25
C TYR A 426 -4.39 -13.34 -10.23
N SER A 427 -3.75 -13.23 -9.06
CA SER A 427 -2.34 -13.58 -8.88
C SER A 427 -2.15 -14.49 -7.68
N ASN A 428 -1.33 -15.52 -7.85
CA ASN A 428 -0.92 -16.42 -6.80
C ASN A 428 0.60 -16.56 -6.82
N ASN A 429 1.22 -16.43 -5.64
CA ASN A 429 2.65 -16.59 -5.51
C ASN A 429 3.00 -17.77 -4.60
N LYS A 430 4.25 -18.24 -4.72
CA LYS A 430 4.82 -19.32 -3.91
C LYS A 430 6.28 -19.06 -3.66
N ILE A 431 6.72 -19.13 -2.41
CA ILE A 431 8.13 -19.12 -2.03
C ILE A 431 8.72 -20.46 -2.45
N LEU A 432 9.72 -20.44 -3.32
CA LEU A 432 10.42 -21.63 -3.80
C LEU A 432 11.70 -21.90 -3.01
N ALA A 433 12.36 -20.83 -2.53
CA ALA A 433 13.52 -20.91 -1.67
C ALA A 433 13.55 -19.70 -0.73
N ALA A 434 13.90 -19.95 0.50
CA ALA A 434 14.24 -18.99 1.54
C ALA A 434 15.35 -19.59 2.39
N ASP A 435 16.15 -18.73 3.03
CA ASP A 435 17.20 -19.17 3.96
C ASP A 435 16.60 -19.44 5.34
N GLU A 436 15.93 -20.57 5.48
CA GLU A 436 15.19 -20.95 6.70
C GLU A 436 15.91 -22.05 7.45
N ALA A 437 15.86 -22.00 8.78
CA ALA A 437 16.29 -23.10 9.63
C ALA A 437 15.45 -24.36 9.36
N ASN A 438 16.09 -25.53 9.46
CA ASN A 438 15.36 -26.79 9.37
C ASN A 438 14.36 -26.91 10.51
N SER A 439 13.09 -27.09 10.15
CA SER A 439 12.02 -27.38 11.11
C SER A 439 11.60 -28.84 11.01
N ALA A 440 11.26 -29.43 12.14
CA ALA A 440 10.71 -30.78 12.19
C ALA A 440 9.38 -30.87 11.41
N TYR A 441 8.64 -29.78 11.35
CA TYR A 441 7.33 -29.72 10.71
C TYR A 441 7.36 -28.82 9.47
N PRO A 442 7.15 -29.39 8.26
CA PRO A 442 7.22 -28.61 7.00
C PRO A 442 6.25 -27.43 6.92
N TYR A 443 5.10 -27.49 7.58
CA TYR A 443 4.07 -26.46 7.56
C TYR A 443 4.48 -25.19 8.34
N ILE A 444 5.50 -25.26 9.22
CA ILE A 444 6.03 -24.11 9.94
C ILE A 444 6.86 -23.21 8.99
N ARG A 445 7.51 -23.80 7.98
CA ARG A 445 8.34 -23.07 7.03
C ARG A 445 7.50 -22.13 6.17
N ASP A 446 8.12 -21.07 5.68
CA ASP A 446 7.52 -20.19 4.67
C ASP A 446 7.71 -20.73 3.25
N THR A 447 8.80 -21.47 3.00
CA THR A 447 9.02 -22.17 1.74
C THR A 447 7.88 -23.15 1.43
N GLY A 448 7.33 -23.03 0.22
CA GLY A 448 6.19 -23.81 -0.22
C GLY A 448 4.84 -23.10 -0.09
N TYR A 449 4.79 -22.00 0.64
CA TYR A 449 3.58 -21.18 0.85
C TYR A 449 3.70 -19.83 0.15
N ARG A 450 2.68 -19.00 0.29
CA ARG A 450 2.64 -17.66 -0.27
C ARG A 450 3.48 -16.69 0.55
N VAL A 451 3.99 -15.66 -0.07
CA VAL A 451 4.58 -14.52 0.65
C VAL A 451 3.53 -13.89 1.55
N ASN A 452 3.84 -13.70 2.82
CA ASN A 452 2.92 -13.20 3.85
C ASN A 452 1.65 -14.07 4.03
N GLN A 453 1.79 -15.39 3.87
CA GLN A 453 0.73 -16.33 4.21
C GLN A 453 0.38 -16.21 5.69
N ALA A 454 -0.90 -15.96 6.02
CA ALA A 454 -1.35 -15.99 7.39
C ALA A 454 -1.13 -17.38 8.00
N LYS A 455 -0.48 -17.43 9.15
CA LYS A 455 -0.26 -18.65 9.93
C LYS A 455 -0.84 -18.46 11.33
N GLY A 456 -1.47 -19.50 11.84
CA GLY A 456 -2.08 -19.46 13.16
C GLY A 456 -2.59 -20.81 13.60
N LEU A 457 -3.15 -20.85 14.80
CA LEU A 457 -3.74 -22.03 15.37
C LEU A 457 -5.13 -22.32 14.78
N ILE A 458 -5.51 -23.58 14.69
CA ILE A 458 -6.86 -23.96 14.29
C ILE A 458 -7.73 -24.00 15.55
N ALA A 459 -8.69 -23.09 15.67
CA ALA A 459 -9.65 -23.08 16.76
C ALA A 459 -10.74 -24.14 16.53
N LEU A 460 -11.09 -24.87 17.58
CA LEU A 460 -12.12 -25.91 17.61
C LEU A 460 -13.39 -25.49 18.38
N GLY A 461 -13.56 -24.18 18.62
CA GLY A 461 -14.59 -23.60 19.48
C GLY A 461 -14.06 -23.26 20.87
N LEU A 462 -14.92 -23.20 21.86
CA LEU A 462 -14.58 -22.85 23.23
C LEU A 462 -14.66 -24.07 24.15
N PHE A 463 -13.84 -24.07 25.20
CA PHE A 463 -13.98 -25.08 26.25
C PHE A 463 -15.32 -24.94 26.97
N LYS A 464 -16.05 -26.06 27.12
CA LYS A 464 -17.39 -26.10 27.75
C LYS A 464 -17.27 -26.04 29.27
N ASP A 465 -16.43 -26.92 29.82
CA ASP A 465 -16.24 -27.15 31.25
C ASP A 465 -14.83 -27.65 31.55
N TYR A 466 -14.53 -27.89 32.82
CA TYR A 466 -13.24 -28.44 33.26
C TYR A 466 -12.98 -29.86 32.85
N ASP A 467 -14.03 -30.68 32.66
CA ASP A 467 -13.89 -32.06 32.15
C ASP A 467 -13.45 -32.03 30.69
N HIS A 468 -14.02 -31.15 29.91
CA HIS A 468 -13.59 -30.92 28.51
C HIS A 468 -12.13 -30.47 28.44
N ILE A 469 -11.65 -29.61 29.38
CA ILE A 469 -10.26 -29.22 29.45
C ILE A 469 -9.37 -30.41 29.79
N ARG A 470 -9.70 -31.20 30.82
CA ARG A 470 -8.92 -32.38 31.28
C ARG A 470 -8.78 -33.44 30.19
N ASN A 471 -9.82 -33.63 29.36
CA ASN A 471 -9.85 -34.62 28.29
C ASN A 471 -9.34 -34.08 26.93
N SER A 472 -8.67 -32.92 26.91
CA SER A 472 -8.08 -32.30 25.72
C SER A 472 -6.56 -32.26 25.82
N PRO A 473 -5.83 -32.10 24.71
CA PRO A 473 -4.39 -31.85 24.73
C PRO A 473 -4.03 -30.70 25.67
N GLN A 474 -2.87 -30.77 26.29
CA GLN A 474 -2.41 -29.76 27.25
C GLN A 474 -2.23 -28.40 26.54
N GLN A 475 -2.91 -27.37 27.04
CA GLN A 475 -2.92 -26.03 26.47
C GLN A 475 -2.53 -24.99 27.53
N THR A 476 -1.32 -25.10 28.07
CA THR A 476 -0.83 -24.28 29.19
C THR A 476 0.35 -23.38 28.81
N GLU A 477 0.83 -23.47 27.58
CA GLU A 477 1.96 -22.67 27.09
C GLU A 477 1.73 -21.16 27.29
N TRP A 478 0.48 -20.71 27.13
CA TRP A 478 0.12 -19.30 27.21
C TRP A 478 -0.72 -18.97 28.45
N GLY A 479 -0.60 -19.77 29.50
CA GLY A 479 -1.30 -19.59 30.77
C GLY A 479 -2.40 -20.62 31.01
N THR A 480 -3.01 -20.53 32.19
CA THR A 480 -4.08 -21.45 32.60
C THR A 480 -5.35 -21.20 31.80
N VAL A 481 -5.89 -22.24 31.17
CA VAL A 481 -7.16 -22.18 30.45
C VAL A 481 -8.34 -22.48 31.37
N MET A 482 -9.48 -21.89 31.06
CA MET A 482 -10.73 -22.00 31.79
C MET A 482 -11.89 -22.26 30.81
N PRO A 483 -13.06 -22.73 31.30
CA PRO A 483 -14.27 -22.81 30.49
C PRO A 483 -14.56 -21.46 29.81
N GLY A 484 -14.93 -21.48 28.52
CA GLY A 484 -15.11 -20.29 27.70
C GLY A 484 -13.84 -19.75 27.03
N ASP A 485 -12.66 -20.32 27.31
CA ASP A 485 -11.45 -20.03 26.54
C ASP A 485 -11.42 -20.80 25.22
N ILE A 486 -10.66 -20.27 24.24
CA ILE A 486 -10.53 -20.89 22.93
C ILE A 486 -9.73 -22.19 23.04
N LYS A 487 -10.32 -23.27 22.52
CA LYS A 487 -9.68 -24.57 22.36
C LYS A 487 -9.00 -24.65 21.00
N TYR A 488 -7.75 -25.09 20.97
CA TYR A 488 -6.99 -25.24 19.74
C TYR A 488 -6.76 -26.72 19.39
N LYS A 489 -6.50 -26.96 18.11
CA LYS A 489 -6.20 -28.27 17.55
C LYS A 489 -4.72 -28.59 17.74
N ASP A 490 -4.41 -29.74 18.30
CA ASP A 490 -3.12 -30.38 18.26
C ASP A 490 -2.89 -30.93 16.84
N VAL A 491 -2.00 -30.28 16.09
CA VAL A 491 -1.78 -30.60 14.67
C VAL A 491 -0.72 -31.67 14.51
N ASN A 492 0.29 -31.68 15.37
CA ASN A 492 1.40 -32.62 15.32
C ASN A 492 1.14 -33.90 16.17
N SER A 493 0.03 -33.91 16.96
CA SER A 493 -0.39 -35.01 17.81
C SER A 493 0.63 -35.35 18.92
N ASP A 494 1.33 -34.37 19.46
CA ASP A 494 2.28 -34.55 20.56
C ASP A 494 1.61 -34.43 21.96
N GLY A 495 0.33 -34.08 22.01
CA GLY A 495 -0.46 -33.93 23.24
C GLY A 495 -0.34 -32.56 23.88
N VAL A 496 0.39 -31.62 23.27
CA VAL A 496 0.62 -30.26 23.78
C VAL A 496 0.33 -29.22 22.71
N ILE A 497 -0.44 -28.19 23.03
CA ILE A 497 -0.71 -27.06 22.12
C ILE A 497 0.35 -25.98 22.33
N ASN A 498 1.14 -25.70 21.28
CA ASN A 498 2.20 -24.69 21.29
C ASN A 498 2.40 -24.07 19.90
N ASP A 499 3.49 -23.33 19.71
CA ASP A 499 3.78 -22.70 18.39
C ASP A 499 4.10 -23.71 17.28
N SER A 500 4.35 -24.99 17.60
CA SER A 500 4.50 -26.07 16.61
C SER A 500 3.17 -26.45 15.94
N ASP A 501 2.02 -26.04 16.49
CA ASP A 501 0.69 -26.27 15.92
C ASP A 501 0.22 -25.14 14.99
N ARG A 502 1.05 -24.11 14.80
CA ARG A 502 0.74 -23.01 13.88
C ARG A 502 0.87 -23.48 12.43
N VAL A 503 -0.23 -23.42 11.71
CA VAL A 503 -0.32 -23.83 10.31
C VAL A 503 -0.75 -22.69 9.41
N PRO A 504 -0.52 -22.76 8.10
CA PRO A 504 -1.09 -21.81 7.16
C PRO A 504 -2.62 -21.84 7.21
N ILE A 505 -3.23 -20.69 7.45
CA ILE A 505 -4.68 -20.51 7.52
C ILE A 505 -5.13 -19.35 6.64
N GLY A 506 -6.33 -19.46 6.08
CA GLY A 506 -6.91 -18.39 5.26
C GLY A 506 -6.09 -18.03 4.01
N SER A 507 -6.13 -16.78 3.67
CA SER A 507 -5.41 -16.16 2.54
C SER A 507 -4.40 -15.13 3.06
N THR A 508 -3.81 -14.37 2.15
CA THR A 508 -2.95 -13.23 2.50
C THR A 508 -3.80 -11.99 2.78
N THR A 509 -3.28 -11.03 3.52
CA THR A 509 -3.96 -9.74 3.74
C THR A 509 -4.13 -8.98 2.42
N ARG A 510 -3.13 -9.03 1.53
CA ARG A 510 -3.27 -8.49 0.17
C ARG A 510 -4.13 -9.41 -0.66
N PRO A 511 -5.19 -8.91 -1.34
CA PRO A 511 -6.08 -9.73 -2.14
C PRO A 511 -5.35 -10.43 -3.29
N ASN A 512 -5.67 -11.71 -3.53
CA ASN A 512 -5.20 -12.41 -4.73
C ASN A 512 -6.07 -12.15 -5.96
N LEU A 513 -7.32 -11.73 -5.76
CA LEU A 513 -8.27 -11.38 -6.81
C LEU A 513 -8.70 -9.93 -6.63
N ILE A 514 -8.48 -9.13 -7.66
CA ILE A 514 -9.01 -7.77 -7.77
C ILE A 514 -9.84 -7.73 -9.05
N TYR A 515 -11.04 -7.18 -8.99
CA TYR A 515 -11.91 -7.07 -10.14
C TYR A 515 -12.72 -5.78 -10.11
N GLY A 516 -13.07 -5.32 -11.28
CA GLY A 516 -13.95 -4.17 -11.46
C GLY A 516 -14.90 -4.40 -12.61
N PHE A 517 -16.09 -3.85 -12.50
CA PHE A 517 -17.04 -3.80 -13.63
C PHE A 517 -17.83 -2.51 -13.57
N GLY A 518 -18.27 -2.08 -14.73
CA GLY A 518 -19.01 -0.83 -14.81
C GLY A 518 -19.85 -0.74 -16.06
N MET A 519 -20.76 0.20 -16.03
CA MET A 519 -21.65 0.51 -17.13
C MET A 519 -21.68 2.01 -17.33
N SER A 520 -21.59 2.45 -18.55
CA SER A 520 -21.86 3.83 -18.95
C SER A 520 -22.93 3.87 -20.02
N ALA A 521 -23.85 4.83 -19.90
CA ALA A 521 -24.91 5.06 -20.87
C ALA A 521 -25.03 6.54 -21.18
N THR A 522 -25.24 6.89 -22.44
CA THR A 522 -25.52 8.27 -22.87
C THR A 522 -26.85 8.31 -23.62
N TRP A 523 -27.67 9.33 -23.32
CA TRP A 523 -28.96 9.51 -23.94
C TRP A 523 -29.37 11.00 -23.99
N LYS A 524 -29.48 11.57 -25.18
CA LYS A 524 -29.99 12.95 -25.41
C LYS A 524 -29.36 14.00 -24.47
N GLY A 525 -28.04 13.94 -24.27
CA GLY A 525 -27.33 14.85 -23.39
C GLY A 525 -27.18 14.38 -21.94
N PHE A 526 -27.96 13.40 -21.49
CA PHE A 526 -27.70 12.72 -20.22
C PHE A 526 -26.59 11.69 -20.38
N ASP A 527 -25.75 11.58 -19.38
CA ASP A 527 -24.77 10.52 -19.22
C ASP A 527 -24.79 9.95 -17.80
N VAL A 528 -24.67 8.63 -17.72
CA VAL A 528 -24.60 7.90 -16.44
C VAL A 528 -23.39 6.97 -16.51
N ASN A 529 -22.59 6.94 -15.44
CA ASN A 529 -21.47 6.03 -15.29
C ASN A 529 -21.54 5.38 -13.91
N LEU A 530 -21.55 4.05 -13.89
CA LEU A 530 -21.50 3.23 -12.68
C LEU A 530 -20.21 2.42 -12.70
N HIS A 531 -19.49 2.42 -11.58
CA HIS A 531 -18.29 1.60 -11.44
C HIS A 531 -18.28 0.88 -10.11
N PHE A 532 -18.10 -0.45 -10.18
CA PHE A 532 -17.93 -1.34 -9.04
C PHE A 532 -16.48 -1.82 -9.00
N GLN A 533 -15.94 -1.90 -7.79
CA GLN A 533 -14.63 -2.46 -7.50
C GLN A 533 -14.77 -3.52 -6.42
N GLY A 534 -14.13 -4.67 -6.61
CA GLY A 534 -14.12 -5.75 -5.65
C GLY A 534 -12.73 -6.31 -5.42
N ALA A 535 -12.57 -6.91 -4.25
CA ALA A 535 -11.40 -7.69 -3.87
C ALA A 535 -11.85 -9.04 -3.31
N GLY A 536 -11.11 -10.10 -3.61
CA GLY A 536 -11.41 -11.45 -3.15
C GLY A 536 -10.15 -12.20 -2.74
N LYS A 537 -10.35 -13.30 -2.02
CA LYS A 537 -9.25 -14.11 -1.48
C LYS A 537 -8.27 -13.27 -0.66
N SER A 538 -8.81 -12.51 0.28
CA SER A 538 -8.08 -11.76 1.29
C SER A 538 -8.52 -12.23 2.68
N SER A 539 -7.59 -12.29 3.62
CA SER A 539 -7.88 -12.61 5.03
C SER A 539 -6.98 -11.76 5.93
N PHE A 540 -7.52 -11.34 7.06
CA PHE A 540 -6.77 -10.62 8.07
C PHE A 540 -7.26 -10.97 9.47
N PHE A 541 -6.38 -10.84 10.45
CA PHE A 541 -6.74 -11.00 11.86
C PHE A 541 -7.37 -9.74 12.41
N ILE A 542 -8.41 -9.91 13.22
CA ILE A 542 -8.97 -8.83 14.00
C ILE A 542 -8.35 -8.82 15.39
N ASP A 543 -8.10 -7.62 15.92
CA ASP A 543 -7.42 -7.36 17.17
C ASP A 543 -7.93 -6.07 17.83
N GLY A 544 -7.33 -5.68 18.95
CA GLY A 544 -7.56 -4.41 19.63
C GLY A 544 -8.69 -4.44 20.65
N PHE A 545 -8.80 -3.35 21.42
CA PHE A 545 -9.67 -3.24 22.59
C PHE A 545 -11.16 -3.44 22.27
N GLY A 546 -11.62 -2.96 21.12
CA GLY A 546 -13.01 -3.09 20.74
C GLY A 546 -13.46 -4.52 20.51
N VAL A 547 -12.54 -5.39 20.08
CA VAL A 547 -12.77 -6.82 19.76
C VAL A 547 -12.42 -7.71 20.94
N ARG A 548 -11.42 -7.32 21.74
CA ARG A 548 -10.95 -8.00 22.96
C ARG A 548 -11.13 -7.09 24.17
N PRO A 549 -12.39 -6.94 24.65
CA PRO A 549 -12.69 -6.02 25.73
C PRO A 549 -11.86 -6.33 26.98
N PHE A 550 -11.50 -5.28 27.72
CA PHE A 550 -10.71 -5.32 28.96
C PHE A 550 -9.28 -5.89 28.82
N SER A 551 -8.80 -6.19 27.59
CA SER A 551 -7.43 -6.65 27.38
C SER A 551 -6.38 -5.60 27.80
N GLY A 552 -6.72 -4.34 27.78
CA GLY A 552 -5.94 -3.21 28.33
C GLY A 552 -6.35 -2.77 29.75
N GLY A 553 -7.04 -3.61 30.50
CA GLY A 553 -7.62 -3.25 31.79
C GLY A 553 -8.86 -2.36 31.65
N ASP A 554 -8.86 -1.20 32.27
CA ASP A 554 -9.91 -0.18 32.19
C ASP A 554 -9.84 0.67 30.91
N TRP A 555 -8.81 0.47 30.10
CA TRP A 555 -8.64 1.09 28.80
C TRP A 555 -9.33 0.28 27.69
N GLY A 556 -10.09 0.95 26.87
CA GLY A 556 -10.73 0.37 25.69
C GLY A 556 -12.26 0.42 25.77
N ASN A 557 -12.85 0.64 24.60
CA ASN A 557 -14.29 0.56 24.38
C ASN A 557 -14.67 -0.85 23.93
N ILE A 558 -15.93 -1.21 24.04
CA ILE A 558 -16.47 -2.48 23.56
C ILE A 558 -17.30 -2.24 22.32
N LEU A 559 -17.07 -3.01 21.25
CA LEU A 559 -17.92 -2.97 20.07
C LEU A 559 -19.32 -3.55 20.39
N THR A 560 -20.35 -2.96 19.83
CA THR A 560 -21.74 -3.44 19.97
C THR A 560 -21.88 -4.89 19.58
N ASP A 561 -21.08 -5.37 18.61
CA ASP A 561 -21.05 -6.75 18.14
C ASP A 561 -20.61 -7.76 19.21
N VAL A 562 -19.88 -7.33 20.23
CA VAL A 562 -19.42 -8.18 21.34
C VAL A 562 -20.53 -8.38 22.37
N VAL A 563 -21.36 -7.35 22.57
CA VAL A 563 -22.39 -7.34 23.61
C VAL A 563 -23.42 -8.46 23.36
N GLY A 564 -23.54 -9.38 24.31
CA GLY A 564 -24.41 -10.53 24.23
C GLY A 564 -23.91 -11.70 23.37
N ASN A 565 -22.77 -11.53 22.67
CA ASN A 565 -22.18 -12.55 21.78
C ASN A 565 -20.90 -13.21 22.34
N TYR A 566 -20.58 -12.95 23.60
CA TYR A 566 -19.45 -13.60 24.29
C TYR A 566 -19.91 -14.75 25.18
N TRP A 567 -19.01 -15.69 25.41
CA TRP A 567 -19.25 -16.78 26.36
C TRP A 567 -19.31 -16.27 27.80
N SER A 568 -20.29 -16.70 28.58
CA SER A 568 -20.43 -16.36 29.99
C SER A 568 -21.09 -17.48 30.79
N LEU A 569 -20.48 -17.82 31.93
CA LEU A 569 -20.97 -18.87 32.83
C LEU A 569 -22.38 -18.53 33.34
N GLY A 570 -23.28 -19.52 33.29
CA GLY A 570 -24.66 -19.41 33.74
C GLY A 570 -25.60 -18.59 32.85
N THR A 571 -25.07 -17.86 31.83
CA THR A 571 -25.91 -17.00 31.00
C THR A 571 -25.80 -17.33 29.50
N ASN A 572 -24.58 -17.60 28.99
CA ASN A 572 -24.34 -17.96 27.59
C ASN A 572 -23.14 -18.89 27.49
N GLU A 573 -23.36 -20.16 27.78
CA GLU A 573 -22.34 -21.22 27.73
C GLU A 573 -22.21 -21.88 26.36
N ASN A 574 -22.55 -21.17 25.30
CA ASN A 574 -22.44 -21.64 23.93
C ASN A 574 -20.97 -21.83 23.55
N PRO A 575 -20.50 -23.06 23.24
CA PRO A 575 -19.13 -23.32 22.83
C PRO A 575 -18.77 -22.72 21.47
N ASP A 576 -19.77 -22.31 20.68
CA ASP A 576 -19.63 -21.63 19.39
C ASP A 576 -19.91 -20.13 19.48
N ALA A 577 -19.88 -19.54 20.68
CA ALA A 577 -20.05 -18.11 20.86
C ALA A 577 -19.05 -17.34 20.00
N LYS A 578 -19.46 -16.19 19.49
CA LYS A 578 -18.66 -15.37 18.56
C LYS A 578 -17.40 -14.79 19.23
N TYR A 579 -17.45 -14.61 20.55
CA TYR A 579 -16.35 -14.11 21.38
C TYR A 579 -16.14 -15.06 22.58
N PRO A 580 -14.87 -15.26 23.00
CA PRO A 580 -14.56 -16.08 24.17
C PRO A 580 -15.02 -15.39 25.45
N ARG A 581 -14.85 -16.03 26.60
CA ARG A 581 -15.09 -15.40 27.89
C ARG A 581 -14.27 -14.11 28.02
N LEU A 582 -14.87 -13.09 28.59
CA LEU A 582 -14.18 -11.82 28.85
C LEU A 582 -13.23 -11.98 30.04
N THR A 583 -12.07 -11.36 29.97
CA THR A 583 -11.04 -11.36 30.99
C THR A 583 -10.57 -9.96 31.29
N TRP A 584 -10.31 -9.70 32.56
CA TRP A 584 -9.60 -8.48 32.95
C TRP A 584 -8.13 -8.62 32.58
N GLN A 585 -7.58 -7.66 31.84
CA GLN A 585 -6.26 -7.71 31.20
C GLN A 585 -6.11 -8.77 30.10
N ASN A 586 -4.88 -8.93 29.60
CA ASN A 586 -4.57 -9.76 28.47
C ASN A 586 -4.73 -11.26 28.80
N ASN A 587 -5.51 -11.97 28.00
CA ASN A 587 -5.55 -13.43 28.01
C ASN A 587 -4.69 -13.94 26.84
N SER A 588 -3.46 -14.35 27.14
CA SER A 588 -2.50 -14.75 26.11
C SER A 588 -2.95 -15.95 25.29
N ASN A 589 -3.74 -16.88 25.87
CA ASN A 589 -4.34 -18.00 25.15
C ASN A 589 -5.38 -17.51 24.13
N ASN A 590 -6.35 -16.70 24.57
CA ASN A 590 -7.44 -16.25 23.70
C ASN A 590 -6.96 -15.23 22.64
N ASN A 591 -5.81 -14.62 22.82
CA ASN A 591 -5.29 -13.58 21.93
C ASN A 591 -4.32 -14.11 20.88
N ARG A 592 -4.16 -15.44 20.77
CA ARG A 592 -3.31 -16.06 19.73
C ARG A 592 -3.94 -15.90 18.35
N GLU A 593 -3.10 -15.63 17.35
CA GLU A 593 -3.51 -15.68 15.94
C GLU A 593 -4.06 -17.06 15.63
N SER A 594 -5.31 -17.10 15.21
CA SER A 594 -6.02 -18.36 14.99
C SER A 594 -7.18 -18.17 14.00
N THR A 595 -7.76 -19.28 13.56
CA THR A 595 -8.96 -19.23 12.72
C THR A 595 -10.13 -18.55 13.44
N TYR A 596 -10.10 -18.47 14.78
CA TYR A 596 -11.12 -17.75 15.56
C TYR A 596 -11.13 -16.23 15.30
N TRP A 597 -9.98 -15.64 15.09
CA TRP A 597 -9.82 -14.20 14.85
C TRP A 597 -9.61 -13.85 13.38
N LEU A 598 -9.46 -14.85 12.51
CA LEU A 598 -9.30 -14.65 11.08
C LEU A 598 -10.63 -14.24 10.44
N ARG A 599 -10.61 -13.22 9.62
CA ARG A 599 -11.79 -12.73 8.89
C ARG A 599 -11.55 -12.71 7.40
N ASP A 600 -12.64 -12.91 6.64
CA ASP A 600 -12.66 -12.74 5.18
C ASP A 600 -12.66 -11.24 4.84
N GLY A 601 -11.62 -10.78 4.17
CA GLY A 601 -11.45 -9.40 3.72
C GLY A 601 -12.06 -9.12 2.34
N SER A 602 -12.80 -10.05 1.77
CA SER A 602 -13.43 -9.86 0.45
C SER A 602 -14.56 -8.84 0.50
N TYR A 603 -14.64 -8.01 -0.53
CA TYR A 603 -15.71 -7.02 -0.65
C TYR A 603 -16.04 -6.70 -2.11
N LEU A 604 -17.21 -6.10 -2.32
CA LEU A 604 -17.64 -5.42 -3.53
C LEU A 604 -18.13 -4.03 -3.15
N ARG A 605 -17.65 -3.00 -3.83
CA ARG A 605 -17.95 -1.60 -3.57
C ARG A 605 -18.51 -0.90 -4.79
N LEU A 606 -19.60 -0.17 -4.62
CA LEU A 606 -20.03 0.84 -5.59
C LEU A 606 -19.08 2.04 -5.44
N LYS A 607 -18.02 2.01 -6.27
CA LYS A 607 -16.87 2.92 -6.17
C LYS A 607 -17.21 4.31 -6.67
N THR A 608 -17.92 4.37 -7.82
CA THR A 608 -18.29 5.65 -8.45
C THR A 608 -19.66 5.53 -9.08
N VAL A 609 -20.48 6.54 -8.83
CA VAL A 609 -21.70 6.83 -9.58
C VAL A 609 -21.57 8.25 -10.10
N GLU A 610 -21.66 8.42 -11.40
CA GLU A 610 -21.66 9.75 -12.02
C GLU A 610 -22.93 9.90 -12.86
N VAL A 611 -23.60 11.01 -12.71
CA VAL A 611 -24.75 11.41 -13.52
C VAL A 611 -24.49 12.81 -14.03
N GLY A 612 -24.47 12.97 -15.35
CA GLY A 612 -24.22 14.25 -16.01
C GLY A 612 -25.32 14.63 -16.97
N TYR A 613 -25.42 15.90 -17.23
CA TYR A 613 -26.25 16.47 -18.28
C TYR A 613 -25.49 17.54 -19.05
N THR A 614 -25.36 17.33 -20.33
CA THR A 614 -24.78 18.29 -21.28
C THR A 614 -25.89 19.12 -21.92
N LEU A 615 -25.81 20.42 -21.75
CA LEU A 615 -26.80 21.35 -22.30
C LEU A 615 -26.85 21.27 -23.84
N PRO A 616 -28.05 21.33 -24.45
CA PRO A 616 -28.18 21.42 -25.91
C PRO A 616 -27.39 22.60 -26.49
N LYS A 617 -26.79 22.41 -27.65
CA LYS A 617 -25.94 23.42 -28.34
C LYS A 617 -26.61 24.79 -28.48
N ASN A 618 -27.95 24.82 -28.67
CA ASN A 618 -28.69 26.09 -28.77
C ASN A 618 -28.63 26.90 -27.48
N ILE A 619 -28.73 26.23 -26.32
CA ILE A 619 -28.64 26.88 -25.01
C ILE A 619 -27.19 27.30 -24.71
N SER A 620 -26.23 26.43 -24.96
CA SER A 620 -24.82 26.73 -24.71
C SER A 620 -24.34 27.94 -25.55
N ARG A 621 -24.73 28.01 -26.82
CA ARG A 621 -24.38 29.16 -27.70
C ARG A 621 -25.06 30.46 -27.29
N ALA A 622 -26.30 30.41 -26.75
CA ALA A 622 -27.00 31.61 -26.28
C ALA A 622 -26.26 32.27 -25.09
N ILE A 623 -25.44 31.52 -24.35
CA ILE A 623 -24.62 32.02 -23.25
C ILE A 623 -23.14 32.14 -23.66
N LEU A 624 -22.85 32.19 -24.97
CA LEU A 624 -21.50 32.33 -25.55
C LEU A 624 -20.50 31.21 -25.15
N MET A 625 -21.03 29.98 -24.99
CA MET A 625 -20.23 28.81 -24.62
C MET A 625 -20.35 27.71 -25.67
N ASN A 626 -19.30 26.97 -25.92
CA ASN A 626 -19.31 25.85 -26.86
C ASN A 626 -19.98 24.61 -26.27
N ASN A 627 -19.74 24.34 -24.99
CA ASN A 627 -20.31 23.21 -24.28
C ASN A 627 -20.39 23.49 -22.78
N VAL A 628 -21.52 23.12 -22.18
CA VAL A 628 -21.72 23.20 -20.73
C VAL A 628 -22.26 21.87 -20.24
N ARG A 629 -21.57 21.23 -19.29
CA ARG A 629 -21.99 19.99 -18.66
C ARG A 629 -22.05 20.17 -17.16
N ILE A 630 -23.19 19.84 -16.56
CA ILE A 630 -23.40 19.78 -15.11
C ILE A 630 -23.41 18.32 -14.72
N PHE A 631 -22.68 17.95 -13.67
CA PHE A 631 -22.62 16.57 -13.24
C PHE A 631 -22.55 16.41 -11.73
N PHE A 632 -23.03 15.27 -11.28
CA PHE A 632 -22.95 14.82 -9.90
C PHE A 632 -22.12 13.54 -9.83
N ILE A 633 -21.16 13.47 -8.88
CA ILE A 633 -20.35 12.29 -8.63
C ILE A 633 -20.52 11.87 -7.17
N GLY A 634 -20.86 10.61 -6.96
CA GLY A 634 -20.78 9.95 -5.67
C GLY A 634 -19.68 8.90 -5.65
N THR A 635 -18.81 8.92 -4.64
CA THR A 635 -17.74 7.93 -4.49
C THR A 635 -17.86 7.15 -3.19
N ASN A 636 -17.47 5.86 -3.21
CA ASN A 636 -17.51 4.94 -2.06
C ASN A 636 -18.89 4.81 -1.42
N LEU A 637 -19.96 4.79 -2.23
CA LEU A 637 -21.33 4.92 -1.72
C LEU A 637 -21.81 3.70 -0.93
N LEU A 638 -21.55 2.49 -1.43
CA LEU A 638 -22.01 1.23 -0.85
C LEU A 638 -20.88 0.21 -0.83
N THR A 639 -20.78 -0.55 0.26
CA THR A 639 -19.82 -1.65 0.40
C THR A 639 -20.55 -2.91 0.83
N PHE A 640 -20.40 -3.98 0.05
CA PHE A 640 -20.91 -5.32 0.33
C PHE A 640 -19.74 -6.19 0.77
N SER A 641 -19.76 -6.68 2.00
CA SER A 641 -18.75 -7.57 2.58
C SER A 641 -19.37 -8.46 3.64
N LYS A 642 -18.79 -9.63 3.87
CA LYS A 642 -19.09 -10.46 5.03
C LYS A 642 -18.59 -9.84 6.33
N PHE A 643 -17.50 -9.10 6.27
CA PHE A 643 -16.95 -8.37 7.39
C PHE A 643 -17.74 -7.07 7.62
N LYS A 644 -18.21 -6.84 8.87
CA LYS A 644 -19.13 -5.75 9.22
C LYS A 644 -18.63 -4.82 10.31
N LEU A 645 -17.50 -5.10 10.97
CA LEU A 645 -17.05 -4.31 12.11
C LEU A 645 -16.52 -2.94 11.68
N TRP A 646 -15.79 -2.88 10.56
CA TRP A 646 -15.30 -1.65 9.91
C TRP A 646 -15.12 -1.90 8.41
N ASP A 647 -14.61 -0.91 7.69
CA ASP A 647 -14.39 -1.04 6.25
C ASP A 647 -13.26 -2.04 5.96
N PRO A 648 -13.50 -3.12 5.18
CA PRO A 648 -12.47 -4.13 4.91
C PRO A 648 -11.26 -3.62 4.14
N GLU A 649 -11.37 -2.49 3.41
CA GLU A 649 -10.27 -1.87 2.65
C GLU A 649 -9.35 -1.01 3.53
N MET A 650 -9.71 -0.73 4.78
CA MET A 650 -8.88 0.06 5.69
C MET A 650 -7.52 -0.56 5.98
N GLY A 651 -7.37 -1.89 5.83
CA GLY A 651 -6.14 -2.60 6.17
C GLY A 651 -5.81 -2.59 7.67
N SER A 652 -6.77 -2.24 8.52
CA SER A 652 -6.64 -2.18 9.97
C SER A 652 -7.09 -3.48 10.62
N SER A 653 -6.30 -4.00 11.55
CA SER A 653 -6.69 -5.14 12.38
C SER A 653 -7.66 -4.76 13.51
N ASN A 654 -7.70 -3.49 13.91
CA ASN A 654 -8.43 -3.00 15.09
C ASN A 654 -9.45 -1.89 14.81
N GLY A 655 -9.56 -1.44 13.56
CA GLY A 655 -10.48 -0.35 13.18
C GLY A 655 -10.10 1.05 13.69
N GLN A 656 -8.94 1.23 14.32
CA GLN A 656 -8.50 2.48 14.95
C GLN A 656 -7.85 3.46 13.94
N GLN A 657 -8.41 3.57 12.75
CA GLN A 657 -7.95 4.47 11.69
C GLN A 657 -9.12 5.29 11.15
N TYR A 658 -8.80 6.40 10.48
CA TYR A 658 -9.83 7.21 9.85
C TYR A 658 -10.56 6.39 8.77
N PRO A 659 -11.90 6.28 8.83
CA PRO A 659 -12.65 5.46 7.89
C PRO A 659 -12.66 6.08 6.48
N LEU A 660 -12.81 5.23 5.47
CA LEU A 660 -12.97 5.69 4.09
C LEU A 660 -14.21 6.57 3.94
N SER A 661 -13.97 7.79 3.46
CA SER A 661 -15.04 8.77 3.30
C SER A 661 -15.91 8.47 2.08
N LYS A 662 -17.21 8.66 2.24
CA LYS A 662 -18.14 8.85 1.12
C LYS A 662 -18.05 10.30 0.67
N MET A 663 -17.88 10.52 -0.62
CA MET A 663 -17.85 11.88 -1.17
C MET A 663 -18.99 12.08 -2.16
N LEU A 664 -19.60 13.25 -2.08
CA LEU A 664 -20.61 13.73 -3.01
C LEU A 664 -20.10 15.04 -3.61
N THR A 665 -19.99 15.09 -4.91
CA THR A 665 -19.42 16.22 -5.64
C THR A 665 -20.42 16.69 -6.70
N LEU A 666 -20.67 17.99 -6.72
CA LEU A 666 -21.36 18.66 -7.83
C LEU A 666 -20.32 19.40 -8.66
N GLY A 667 -20.31 19.17 -9.96
CA GLY A 667 -19.33 19.74 -10.87
C GLY A 667 -19.97 20.43 -12.07
N LEU A 668 -19.26 21.40 -12.62
CA LEU A 668 -19.60 22.13 -13.83
C LEU A 668 -18.38 22.15 -14.75
N THR A 669 -18.56 21.70 -15.99
CA THR A 669 -17.55 21.84 -17.05
C THR A 669 -18.08 22.82 -18.09
N VAL A 670 -17.25 23.81 -18.43
CA VAL A 670 -17.57 24.84 -19.42
C VAL A 670 -16.42 24.89 -20.43
N ASN A 671 -16.76 24.81 -21.71
CA ASN A 671 -15.84 25.07 -22.83
C ASN A 671 -16.31 26.34 -23.53
N ILE A 672 -15.42 27.28 -23.63
CA ILE A 672 -15.66 28.62 -24.24
C ILE A 672 -15.21 28.58 -25.69
#